data_bb1e3761601b69a8bb7bfa5945f407a8
#
_entry.id   bb1e3761601b69a8bb7bfa5945f407a8
#
_cell.length_a   1.000
_cell.length_b   1.000
_cell.length_c   1.000
_cell.angle_alpha   90.00
_cell.angle_beta   90.00
_cell.angle_gamma   90.00
#
_symmetry.space_group_name_H-M   'P 1'
#
loop_
_entity.id
_entity.type
_entity.pdbx_description
1 polymer ?
#
loop_
_entity_poly.entity_id
_entity_poly.type
_entity_poly.pdbx_seq_one_letter_code
_entity_poly.pdbx_strand_id
1 'polypeptide(L)'
;MPNNENTSYAAQYQAAQQRAAHAKTALAAFEKNLGFPLDDFQQSACRSVESGRAVLVAAPTGAGKTVVGEFGIYLALRKRLKAFYTTPIKALSNQKYHDFVREYGEETVGLLTGDTSINAEAPVLVMTTEVLRNMLYADSPTLEGLGYVILDEVHYLADRFRGAVWEEAIIHLPEHVTVISLSATVSNVEEFGAWLDTVRGGTDVIVSEHRPVPLWQHMLVGNQIVDLFTPDPEEKRASGARRATKRPKKDADEHTAPAGMRLNPQLKQLRPGYGADRGYRGRGGKRERFRRTRKHHSTAQTFEDSRRTPHAAQDNPLRPHRISRPEMVRTLDKAGLLPAICFIFSRAGCDGAVTQCIDADLMLTTDEQQRTIRAYIAEATAHLDPRDLNTLGYYEWREGLLRGIAAHHAGMLPLFKETVETLFTTGLIKLVFATETLALGINMPARTVILEKLTKYNGETHVDITPGEYTQLTGRAGRRGIDIEGHAVIAWRPNTTAAHVASLASTRTYPLNSSFRPTYNMAANLIATYGAERTRKILESSFAQFQADKSVVGVAARVRKNENALTGYHESMRCHLGDFAEYFALRRDINALEKKAEKTNQRHACTQAHQSIQELLPGDIIHIPTGRLRGYAVVTTRAESNTDPRIGILTEDAHTRTATPRDFEGIIDPVSRIKLPKRLTLKTPKERRDTASRMRQALIDHKPPRETKHRTITERPNGLQEQLETLRTKMRNHPCHGCSERETHARWAERWYKLNSDTDGLRRQIARRTNTIAHVFNRIAQLLTSYGYVNRATDGELTLTSTGQSLRRIYGDKDLLTCLCLEAGFLNTLDPAAIAATIAALTYQGKRDTIEHLPRYPHPSLRESITTINRELARLNASEEEHKLPQTPACDFGLVEPIYAWARGAHLAKALENTDLTAGDFVRWAKQVIDSLDQITHINGINADLRARCEKAIILIRRGVIALDI
;
A
#
# COMPACT_ATOMS: atom_id res chain seq x y z
N MET A 1 18.47 -7.17 -50.38
CA MET A 1 18.09 -5.83 -50.87
C MET A 1 16.63 -5.88 -51.23
N PRO A 2 15.69 -5.27 -50.50
CA PRO A 2 14.31 -5.10 -51.01
C PRO A 2 14.24 -3.80 -51.80
N ASN A 3 13.58 -3.88 -52.95
CA ASN A 3 13.33 -2.84 -53.94
C ASN A 3 12.70 -1.60 -53.30
N ASN A 4 13.39 -0.47 -53.40
CA ASN A 4 12.94 0.85 -53.04
C ASN A 4 12.58 1.63 -54.32
N GLU A 5 11.54 1.21 -55.06
CA GLU A 5 11.03 1.91 -56.24
C GLU A 5 9.51 2.11 -56.04
N ASN A 6 9.12 3.30 -55.55
CA ASN A 6 7.90 4.05 -55.81
C ASN A 6 7.62 5.14 -54.77
N THR A 7 8.63 5.89 -54.38
CA THR A 7 8.36 7.19 -53.73
C THR A 7 8.25 8.27 -54.78
N SER A 8 7.06 8.86 -54.97
CA SER A 8 6.80 10.00 -55.82
C SER A 8 7.83 11.12 -55.59
N TYR A 9 8.29 11.76 -56.69
CA TYR A 9 9.18 12.94 -56.57
C TYR A 9 8.65 14.01 -55.59
N ALA A 10 7.32 14.18 -55.52
CA ALA A 10 6.68 15.04 -54.52
C ALA A 10 6.91 14.59 -53.10
N ALA A 11 6.89 13.27 -52.81
CA ALA A 11 7.18 12.72 -51.48
C ALA A 11 8.66 12.87 -51.14
N GLN A 12 9.56 12.73 -52.10
CA GLN A 12 11.00 12.94 -51.88
C GLN A 12 11.30 14.42 -51.61
N TYR A 13 10.63 15.36 -52.31
CA TYR A 13 10.77 16.79 -52.10
C TYR A 13 10.20 17.21 -50.75
N GLN A 14 9.03 16.71 -50.37
CA GLN A 14 8.46 16.96 -49.04
C GLN A 14 9.36 16.41 -47.93
N ALA A 15 9.92 15.22 -48.08
CA ALA A 15 10.87 14.63 -47.13
C ALA A 15 12.19 15.43 -47.03
N ALA A 16 12.66 16.01 -48.16
CA ALA A 16 13.84 16.87 -48.18
C ALA A 16 13.55 18.22 -47.47
N GLN A 17 12.37 18.79 -47.73
CA GLN A 17 11.92 20.03 -47.10
C GLN A 17 11.73 19.85 -45.57
N GLN A 18 11.14 18.72 -45.15
CA GLN A 18 11.01 18.36 -43.72
C GLN A 18 12.37 18.16 -43.06
N ARG A 19 13.32 17.49 -43.73
CA ARG A 19 14.71 17.34 -43.22
C ARG A 19 15.42 18.68 -43.08
N ALA A 20 15.27 19.57 -44.05
CA ALA A 20 15.85 20.91 -44.02
C ALA A 20 15.22 21.80 -42.93
N ALA A 21 13.91 21.67 -42.69
CA ALA A 21 13.24 22.33 -41.55
C ALA A 21 13.67 21.76 -40.23
N HIS A 22 13.75 20.44 -40.08
CA HIS A 22 14.24 19.76 -38.86
C HIS A 22 15.69 20.15 -38.55
N ALA A 23 16.57 20.25 -39.54
CA ALA A 23 17.98 20.62 -39.31
C ALA A 23 18.18 22.01 -38.66
N LYS A 24 17.14 22.87 -38.67
CA LYS A 24 17.15 24.20 -38.06
C LYS A 24 16.60 24.21 -36.63
N THR A 25 16.08 23.11 -36.13
CA THR A 25 15.44 23.00 -34.82
C THR A 25 16.49 22.84 -33.68
N ALA A 26 16.13 23.20 -32.46
CA ALA A 26 16.96 22.92 -31.29
C ALA A 26 17.07 21.41 -31.05
N LEU A 27 16.04 20.66 -31.40
CA LEU A 27 16.04 19.20 -31.31
C LEU A 27 17.14 18.59 -32.19
N ALA A 28 17.29 19.04 -33.47
CA ALA A 28 18.35 18.54 -34.34
C ALA A 28 19.76 18.86 -33.83
N ALA A 29 19.91 20.00 -33.16
CA ALA A 29 21.18 20.36 -32.51
C ALA A 29 21.46 19.48 -31.28
N PHE A 30 20.43 19.15 -30.52
CA PHE A 30 20.50 18.25 -29.37
C PHE A 30 20.82 16.81 -29.82
N GLU A 31 20.13 16.29 -30.86
CA GLU A 31 20.37 14.96 -31.42
C GLU A 31 21.83 14.75 -31.87
N LYS A 32 22.50 15.79 -32.38
CA LYS A 32 23.92 15.73 -32.77
C LYS A 32 24.86 15.50 -31.60
N ASN A 33 24.46 15.94 -30.40
CA ASN A 33 25.26 15.79 -29.18
C ASN A 33 25.03 14.42 -28.52
N LEU A 34 23.95 13.71 -28.90
CA LEU A 34 23.65 12.37 -28.40
C LEU A 34 24.48 11.32 -29.16
N GLY A 35 25.02 10.35 -28.45
CA GLY A 35 25.74 9.21 -29.03
C GLY A 35 24.83 8.11 -29.64
N PHE A 36 23.51 8.34 -29.69
CA PHE A 36 22.52 7.36 -30.15
C PHE A 36 21.29 8.06 -30.77
N PRO A 37 20.55 7.40 -31.66
CA PRO A 37 19.33 7.95 -32.24
C PRO A 37 18.18 7.95 -31.21
N LEU A 38 17.29 8.95 -31.28
CA LEU A 38 16.09 9.02 -30.46
C LEU A 38 15.00 8.04 -30.98
N ASP A 39 14.28 7.44 -30.06
CA ASP A 39 13.06 6.67 -30.37
C ASP A 39 11.92 7.60 -30.77
N ASP A 40 10.94 7.11 -31.54
CA ASP A 40 9.81 7.91 -32.07
C ASP A 40 9.05 8.69 -30.99
N PHE A 41 8.83 8.08 -29.81
CA PHE A 41 8.15 8.73 -28.70
C PHE A 41 8.99 9.85 -28.08
N GLN A 42 10.33 9.68 -28.03
CA GLN A 42 11.27 10.69 -27.55
C GLN A 42 11.28 11.89 -28.50
N GLN A 43 11.37 11.65 -29.82
CA GLN A 43 11.30 12.71 -30.84
C GLN A 43 9.98 13.47 -30.78
N SER A 44 8.85 12.76 -30.65
CA SER A 44 7.54 13.39 -30.52
C SER A 44 7.44 14.28 -29.30
N ALA A 45 7.91 13.78 -28.13
CA ALA A 45 7.92 14.51 -26.88
C ALA A 45 8.81 15.77 -26.96
N CYS A 46 10.02 15.62 -27.48
CA CYS A 46 10.95 16.75 -27.64
C CYS A 46 10.38 17.82 -28.59
N ARG A 47 9.70 17.46 -29.69
CA ARG A 47 9.03 18.42 -30.57
C ARG A 47 7.93 19.19 -29.85
N SER A 48 7.13 18.53 -29.03
CA SER A 48 6.09 19.19 -28.24
C SER A 48 6.71 20.19 -27.23
N VAL A 49 7.77 19.79 -26.52
CA VAL A 49 8.49 20.67 -25.59
C VAL A 49 9.11 21.86 -26.32
N GLU A 50 9.73 21.65 -27.51
CA GLU A 50 10.31 22.71 -28.34
C GLU A 50 9.26 23.73 -28.78
N SER A 51 8.03 23.28 -29.05
CA SER A 51 6.90 24.13 -29.41
C SER A 51 6.30 24.90 -28.21
N GLY A 52 6.84 24.74 -27.00
CA GLY A 52 6.37 25.39 -25.77
C GLY A 52 5.18 24.71 -25.11
N ARG A 53 4.82 23.49 -25.51
CA ARG A 53 3.73 22.73 -24.90
C ARG A 53 4.23 21.87 -23.74
N ALA A 54 3.41 21.72 -22.72
CA ALA A 54 3.65 20.74 -21.67
C ALA A 54 3.52 19.31 -22.23
N VAL A 55 4.23 18.35 -21.66
CA VAL A 55 4.15 16.95 -22.08
C VAL A 55 3.98 16.01 -20.92
N LEU A 56 3.18 14.95 -21.15
CA LEU A 56 3.12 13.75 -20.32
C LEU A 56 3.66 12.58 -21.12
N VAL A 57 4.82 12.06 -20.73
CA VAL A 57 5.46 10.91 -21.36
C VAL A 57 5.22 9.68 -20.48
N ALA A 58 4.43 8.74 -20.97
CA ALA A 58 4.16 7.46 -20.32
C ALA A 58 4.84 6.32 -21.10
N ALA A 59 5.92 5.77 -20.53
CA ALA A 59 6.67 4.70 -21.19
C ALA A 59 7.26 3.73 -20.13
N PRO A 60 7.57 2.47 -20.52
CA PRO A 60 8.14 1.48 -19.60
C PRO A 60 9.42 1.97 -18.91
N THR A 61 9.73 1.41 -17.74
CA THR A 61 11.03 1.64 -17.08
C THR A 61 12.15 1.14 -17.99
N GLY A 62 13.22 1.94 -18.12
CA GLY A 62 14.34 1.63 -19.02
C GLY A 62 14.13 2.03 -20.49
N ALA A 63 12.98 2.62 -20.87
CA ALA A 63 12.74 3.11 -22.23
C ALA A 63 13.52 4.40 -22.56
N GLY A 64 14.20 5.05 -21.61
CA GLY A 64 14.97 6.27 -21.83
C GLY A 64 14.12 7.55 -21.80
N LYS A 65 13.09 7.62 -20.97
CA LYS A 65 12.24 8.82 -20.77
C LYS A 65 13.03 10.06 -20.35
N THR A 66 14.11 9.86 -19.58
CA THR A 66 14.97 10.92 -19.06
C THR A 66 15.49 11.87 -20.14
N VAL A 67 15.77 11.36 -21.36
CA VAL A 67 16.24 12.16 -22.51
C VAL A 67 15.30 13.34 -22.82
N VAL A 68 13.99 13.18 -22.62
CA VAL A 68 13.02 14.28 -22.80
C VAL A 68 13.20 15.35 -21.73
N GLY A 69 13.49 14.97 -20.50
CA GLY A 69 13.85 15.91 -19.42
C GLY A 69 15.17 16.61 -19.68
N GLU A 70 16.19 15.89 -20.14
CA GLU A 70 17.49 16.43 -20.56
C GLU A 70 17.35 17.44 -21.71
N PHE A 71 16.46 17.17 -22.67
CA PHE A 71 16.14 18.13 -23.71
C PHE A 71 15.48 19.41 -23.13
N GLY A 72 14.62 19.28 -22.12
CA GLY A 72 14.06 20.43 -21.39
C GLY A 72 15.15 21.28 -20.71
N ILE A 73 16.14 20.64 -20.07
CA ILE A 73 17.32 21.32 -19.51
C ILE A 73 18.12 22.02 -20.60
N TYR A 74 18.39 21.34 -21.72
CA TYR A 74 19.11 21.91 -22.86
C TYR A 74 18.41 23.17 -23.41
N LEU A 75 17.09 23.16 -23.54
CA LEU A 75 16.30 24.31 -23.97
C LEU A 75 16.36 25.46 -22.96
N ALA A 76 16.28 25.15 -21.66
CA ALA A 76 16.37 26.17 -20.61
C ALA A 76 17.71 26.89 -20.65
N LEU A 77 18.81 26.17 -20.67
CA LEU A 77 20.17 26.73 -20.74
C LEU A 77 20.35 27.58 -22.00
N ARG A 78 19.86 27.12 -23.15
CA ARG A 78 19.91 27.86 -24.41
C ARG A 78 19.12 29.17 -24.37
N LYS A 79 18.00 29.18 -23.63
CA LYS A 79 17.15 30.39 -23.45
C LYS A 79 17.58 31.25 -22.25
N ARG A 80 18.62 30.86 -21.52
CA ARG A 80 19.06 31.50 -20.27
C ARG A 80 17.98 31.52 -19.20
N LEU A 81 17.21 30.42 -19.10
CA LEU A 81 16.20 30.21 -18.09
C LEU A 81 16.67 29.11 -17.12
N LYS A 82 16.09 29.09 -15.93
CA LYS A 82 16.32 27.99 -14.98
C LYS A 82 15.48 26.76 -15.34
N ALA A 83 16.04 25.56 -15.08
CA ALA A 83 15.35 24.28 -15.16
C ALA A 83 15.42 23.55 -13.84
N PHE A 84 14.27 23.11 -13.32
CA PHE A 84 14.20 22.30 -12.10
C PHE A 84 13.86 20.85 -12.45
N TYR A 85 14.73 19.93 -12.06
CA TYR A 85 14.53 18.49 -12.22
C TYR A 85 14.12 17.90 -10.88
N THR A 86 12.86 17.45 -10.76
CA THR A 86 12.35 16.94 -9.50
C THR A 86 12.21 15.43 -9.51
N THR A 87 12.49 14.80 -8.38
CA THR A 87 12.42 13.36 -8.18
C THR A 87 11.64 12.99 -6.91
N PRO A 88 11.11 11.76 -6.81
CA PRO A 88 10.35 11.34 -5.64
C PRO A 88 11.19 11.05 -4.39
N ILE A 89 12.49 10.84 -4.54
CA ILE A 89 13.37 10.42 -3.43
C ILE A 89 14.77 11.03 -3.55
N LYS A 90 15.39 11.33 -2.41
CA LYS A 90 16.73 11.91 -2.32
C LYS A 90 17.79 11.12 -3.11
N ALA A 91 17.80 9.79 -3.01
CA ALA A 91 18.79 8.96 -3.70
C ALA A 91 18.78 9.17 -5.23
N LEU A 92 17.60 9.32 -5.83
CA LEU A 92 17.48 9.63 -7.25
C LEU A 92 17.92 11.06 -7.56
N SER A 93 17.63 12.03 -6.66
CA SER A 93 18.14 13.41 -6.82
C SER A 93 19.67 13.42 -6.82
N ASN A 94 20.31 12.74 -5.87
CA ASN A 94 21.77 12.66 -5.80
C ASN A 94 22.35 12.03 -7.09
N GLN A 95 21.78 10.92 -7.54
CA GLN A 95 22.22 10.25 -8.78
C GLN A 95 22.11 11.20 -9.99
N LYS A 96 20.95 11.88 -10.16
CA LYS A 96 20.73 12.82 -11.26
C LYS A 96 21.64 14.03 -11.17
N TYR A 97 21.92 14.52 -9.97
CA TYR A 97 22.88 15.58 -9.74
C TYR A 97 24.26 15.18 -10.28
N HIS A 98 24.78 14.01 -9.91
CA HIS A 98 26.08 13.53 -10.39
C HIS A 98 26.09 13.28 -11.91
N ASP A 99 24.99 12.78 -12.48
CA ASP A 99 24.86 12.61 -13.93
C ASP A 99 24.94 13.97 -14.64
N PHE A 100 24.20 14.96 -14.17
CA PHE A 100 24.18 16.31 -14.79
C PHE A 100 25.45 17.11 -14.53
N VAL A 101 26.12 16.97 -13.38
CA VAL A 101 27.43 17.57 -13.13
C VAL A 101 28.46 17.08 -14.12
N ARG A 102 28.47 15.77 -14.45
CA ARG A 102 29.36 15.21 -15.48
C ARG A 102 29.09 15.78 -16.87
N GLU A 103 27.84 16.14 -17.16
CA GLU A 103 27.43 16.65 -18.48
C GLU A 103 27.57 18.16 -18.59
N TYR A 104 27.13 18.92 -17.56
CA TYR A 104 27.03 20.41 -17.62
C TYR A 104 28.04 21.15 -16.71
N GLY A 105 28.77 20.44 -15.85
CA GLY A 105 29.73 21.00 -14.90
C GLY A 105 29.13 21.45 -13.56
N GLU A 106 29.96 21.49 -12.51
CA GLU A 106 29.55 21.82 -11.13
C GLU A 106 28.97 23.23 -10.97
N GLU A 107 29.44 24.19 -11.78
CA GLU A 107 28.97 25.60 -11.71
C GLU A 107 27.53 25.74 -12.26
N THR A 108 27.11 24.82 -13.14
CA THR A 108 25.79 24.87 -13.82
C THR A 108 24.72 24.12 -13.05
N VAL A 109 25.11 23.15 -12.24
CA VAL A 109 24.16 22.23 -11.59
C VAL A 109 24.19 22.38 -10.09
N GLY A 110 23.02 22.45 -9.47
CA GLY A 110 22.85 22.46 -8.03
C GLY A 110 21.96 21.30 -7.53
N LEU A 111 22.05 21.02 -6.24
CA LEU A 111 21.26 19.98 -5.56
C LEU A 111 20.55 20.58 -4.35
N LEU A 112 19.22 20.41 -4.28
CA LEU A 112 18.41 20.81 -3.15
C LEU A 112 17.58 19.64 -2.66
N THR A 113 17.90 19.12 -1.48
CA THR A 113 17.11 18.09 -0.76
C THR A 113 16.83 18.57 0.65
N GLY A 114 16.03 17.84 1.43
CA GLY A 114 15.68 18.25 2.79
C GLY A 114 16.87 18.45 3.73
N ASP A 115 18.04 17.87 3.44
CA ASP A 115 19.23 17.89 4.29
C ASP A 115 20.52 18.30 3.54
N THR A 116 20.44 18.60 2.24
CA THR A 116 21.60 18.96 1.40
C THR A 116 21.26 20.14 0.50
N SER A 117 22.10 21.17 0.50
CA SER A 117 22.02 22.32 -0.39
C SER A 117 23.37 22.58 -1.01
N ILE A 118 23.48 22.36 -2.32
CA ILE A 118 24.70 22.61 -3.12
C ILE A 118 24.31 23.53 -4.26
N ASN A 119 24.99 24.64 -4.43
CA ASN A 119 24.81 25.62 -5.51
C ASN A 119 23.32 25.97 -5.75
N ALA A 120 22.64 26.51 -4.72
CA ALA A 120 21.20 26.74 -4.71
C ALA A 120 20.67 27.70 -5.79
N GLU A 121 21.54 28.52 -6.40
CA GLU A 121 21.18 29.47 -7.47
C GLU A 121 21.59 28.98 -8.86
N ALA A 122 22.05 27.76 -9.00
CA ALA A 122 22.42 27.17 -10.29
C ALA A 122 21.29 27.26 -11.33
N PRO A 123 21.62 27.40 -12.62
CA PRO A 123 20.63 27.36 -13.70
C PRO A 123 19.85 26.03 -13.77
N VAL A 124 20.49 24.93 -13.40
CA VAL A 124 19.87 23.59 -13.33
C VAL A 124 19.84 23.14 -11.89
N LEU A 125 18.68 22.98 -11.31
CA LEU A 125 18.53 22.52 -9.94
C LEU A 125 17.89 21.13 -9.93
N VAL A 126 18.59 20.17 -9.35
CA VAL A 126 18.03 18.85 -9.04
C VAL A 126 17.50 18.87 -7.62
N MET A 127 16.26 18.44 -7.41
CA MET A 127 15.62 18.50 -6.10
C MET A 127 14.58 17.39 -5.87
N THR A 128 14.15 17.20 -4.63
CA THR A 128 12.95 16.42 -4.38
C THR A 128 11.69 17.27 -4.63
N THR A 129 10.58 16.62 -4.99
CA THR A 129 9.32 17.33 -5.29
C THR A 129 8.78 18.07 -4.07
N GLU A 130 9.07 17.60 -2.85
CA GLU A 130 8.73 18.28 -1.60
C GLU A 130 9.45 19.63 -1.48
N VAL A 131 10.71 19.70 -1.89
CA VAL A 131 11.48 20.96 -1.87
C VAL A 131 10.88 21.97 -2.85
N LEU A 132 10.55 21.55 -4.08
CA LEU A 132 9.86 22.41 -5.05
C LEU A 132 8.56 22.97 -4.48
N ARG A 133 7.71 22.11 -3.88
CA ARG A 133 6.45 22.54 -3.26
C ARG A 133 6.71 23.59 -2.16
N ASN A 134 7.69 23.36 -1.29
CA ASN A 134 8.02 24.28 -0.19
C ASN A 134 8.52 25.64 -0.73
N MET A 135 9.31 25.64 -1.81
CA MET A 135 9.76 26.85 -2.48
C MET A 135 8.60 27.64 -3.09
N LEU A 136 7.63 26.95 -3.72
CA LEU A 136 6.41 27.56 -4.27
C LEU A 136 5.56 28.21 -3.16
N TYR A 137 5.41 27.55 -2.00
CA TYR A 137 4.69 28.13 -0.85
C TYR A 137 5.45 29.30 -0.19
N ALA A 138 6.77 29.26 -0.20
CA ALA A 138 7.60 30.32 0.38
C ALA A 138 7.81 31.49 -0.57
N ASP A 139 7.35 31.43 -1.81
CA ASP A 139 7.64 32.40 -2.88
C ASP A 139 9.15 32.68 -2.97
N SER A 140 9.91 31.58 -3.07
CA SER A 140 11.38 31.63 -3.00
C SER A 140 11.97 32.47 -4.15
N PRO A 141 12.92 33.36 -3.89
CA PRO A 141 13.61 34.11 -4.96
C PRO A 141 14.28 33.20 -6.01
N THR A 142 14.64 31.98 -5.64
CA THR A 142 15.23 30.99 -6.56
C THR A 142 14.29 30.62 -7.70
N LEU A 143 12.98 30.89 -7.58
CA LEU A 143 11.99 30.68 -8.64
C LEU A 143 12.09 31.70 -9.78
N GLU A 144 12.80 32.82 -9.56
CA GLU A 144 13.00 33.82 -10.61
C GLU A 144 13.76 33.22 -11.79
N GLY A 145 13.22 33.45 -13.01
CA GLY A 145 13.80 32.93 -14.23
C GLY A 145 13.49 31.43 -14.49
N LEU A 146 12.62 30.79 -13.69
CA LEU A 146 12.20 29.40 -13.92
C LEU A 146 11.40 29.28 -15.21
N GLY A 147 11.89 28.49 -16.17
CA GLY A 147 11.21 28.25 -17.46
C GLY A 147 10.71 26.82 -17.63
N TYR A 148 11.39 25.87 -17.02
CA TYR A 148 11.08 24.44 -17.20
C TYR A 148 11.09 23.70 -15.86
N VAL A 149 10.10 22.83 -15.66
CA VAL A 149 10.06 21.87 -14.54
C VAL A 149 9.89 20.45 -15.07
N ILE A 150 10.82 19.59 -14.73
CA ILE A 150 10.78 18.18 -15.04
C ILE A 150 10.29 17.44 -13.79
N LEU A 151 9.12 16.77 -13.90
CA LEU A 151 8.54 15.95 -12.85
C LEU A 151 8.85 14.48 -13.18
N ASP A 152 9.93 13.96 -12.64
CA ASP A 152 10.28 12.55 -12.88
C ASP A 152 9.46 11.63 -11.99
N GLU A 153 9.12 10.46 -12.53
CA GLU A 153 8.29 9.45 -11.88
C GLU A 153 6.95 10.01 -11.35
N VAL A 154 6.27 10.84 -12.15
CA VAL A 154 5.04 11.55 -11.72
C VAL A 154 3.90 10.59 -11.28
N HIS A 155 3.96 9.31 -11.62
CA HIS A 155 3.03 8.29 -11.14
C HIS A 155 3.08 8.05 -9.63
N TYR A 156 4.10 8.58 -8.93
CA TYR A 156 4.15 8.67 -7.47
C TYR A 156 3.04 9.53 -6.85
N LEU A 157 2.33 10.30 -7.67
CA LEU A 157 1.10 10.98 -7.26
C LEU A 157 0.08 10.02 -6.62
N ALA A 158 0.11 8.72 -6.98
CA ALA A 158 -0.70 7.69 -6.35
C ALA A 158 -0.17 7.19 -4.98
N ASP A 159 1.03 7.60 -4.55
CA ASP A 159 1.56 7.22 -3.25
C ASP A 159 0.71 7.78 -2.11
N ARG A 160 0.32 6.90 -1.16
CA ARG A 160 -0.60 7.25 -0.07
C ARG A 160 -0.08 8.39 0.82
N PHE A 161 1.22 8.48 1.01
CA PHE A 161 1.84 9.40 1.98
C PHE A 161 2.40 10.67 1.33
N ARG A 162 2.92 10.56 0.12
CA ARG A 162 3.64 11.64 -0.56
C ARG A 162 2.96 12.16 -1.82
N GLY A 163 1.96 11.44 -2.36
CA GLY A 163 1.37 11.75 -3.65
C GLY A 163 0.77 13.13 -3.77
N ALA A 164 0.19 13.66 -2.69
CA ALA A 164 -0.39 15.01 -2.65
C ALA A 164 0.59 16.10 -3.08
N VAL A 165 1.89 15.93 -2.80
CA VAL A 165 2.95 16.92 -3.11
C VAL A 165 3.06 17.19 -4.61
N TRP A 166 2.85 16.17 -5.47
CA TRP A 166 2.88 16.36 -6.94
C TRP A 166 1.73 17.22 -7.42
N GLU A 167 0.51 16.96 -6.92
CA GLU A 167 -0.65 17.77 -7.29
C GLU A 167 -0.47 19.21 -6.84
N GLU A 168 -0.02 19.41 -5.59
CA GLU A 168 0.30 20.74 -5.06
C GLU A 168 1.32 21.47 -5.94
N ALA A 169 2.45 20.83 -6.26
CA ALA A 169 3.47 21.43 -7.12
C ALA A 169 2.91 21.80 -8.49
N ILE A 170 2.21 20.89 -9.18
CA ILE A 170 1.66 21.12 -10.53
C ILE A 170 0.66 22.29 -10.55
N ILE A 171 -0.22 22.37 -9.55
CA ILE A 171 -1.26 23.40 -9.48
C ILE A 171 -0.65 24.79 -9.18
N HIS A 172 0.42 24.85 -8.38
CA HIS A 172 1.02 26.12 -7.92
C HIS A 172 2.12 26.65 -8.83
N LEU A 173 2.64 25.84 -9.76
CA LEU A 173 3.62 26.31 -10.73
C LEU A 173 3.06 27.50 -11.55
N PRO A 174 3.84 28.60 -11.78
CA PRO A 174 3.42 29.68 -12.64
C PRO A 174 3.03 29.21 -14.05
N GLU A 175 2.03 29.84 -14.66
CA GLU A 175 1.47 29.40 -15.97
C GLU A 175 2.49 29.38 -17.10
N HIS A 176 3.50 30.30 -17.07
CA HIS A 176 4.55 30.39 -18.07
C HIS A 176 5.58 29.24 -18.02
N VAL A 177 5.61 28.47 -16.93
CA VAL A 177 6.56 27.38 -16.76
C VAL A 177 6.11 26.14 -17.54
N THR A 178 6.97 25.67 -18.45
CA THR A 178 6.70 24.43 -19.19
C THR A 178 6.94 23.20 -18.34
N VAL A 179 5.92 22.34 -18.20
CA VAL A 179 5.98 21.12 -17.37
C VAL A 179 6.24 19.89 -18.23
N ILE A 180 7.28 19.14 -17.89
CA ILE A 180 7.65 17.86 -18.51
C ILE A 180 7.41 16.75 -17.48
N SER A 181 6.33 15.99 -17.66
CA SER A 181 5.93 14.91 -16.75
C SER A 181 6.38 13.56 -17.30
N LEU A 182 7.25 12.84 -16.57
CA LEU A 182 7.76 11.53 -16.94
C LEU A 182 7.11 10.46 -16.05
N SER A 183 6.47 9.48 -16.66
CA SER A 183 5.69 8.45 -15.98
C SER A 183 6.05 7.03 -16.44
N ALA A 184 5.86 6.05 -15.56
CA ALA A 184 5.67 4.66 -16.00
C ALA A 184 4.34 4.52 -16.77
N THR A 185 4.14 3.38 -17.43
CA THR A 185 2.87 3.10 -18.09
C THR A 185 1.73 2.91 -17.08
N VAL A 186 0.70 3.75 -17.18
CA VAL A 186 -0.51 3.71 -16.33
C VAL A 186 -1.75 3.52 -17.20
N SER A 187 -2.80 2.89 -16.66
CA SER A 187 -4.00 2.52 -17.44
C SER A 187 -4.92 3.68 -17.76
N ASN A 188 -4.84 4.76 -17.01
CA ASN A 188 -5.66 5.97 -17.18
C ASN A 188 -4.82 7.20 -17.52
N VAL A 189 -3.81 7.01 -18.38
CA VAL A 189 -2.90 8.08 -18.82
C VAL A 189 -3.65 9.23 -19.50
N GLU A 190 -4.67 8.95 -20.27
CA GLU A 190 -5.52 9.96 -20.91
C GLU A 190 -6.30 10.78 -19.88
N GLU A 191 -6.76 10.16 -18.80
CA GLU A 191 -7.45 10.86 -17.71
C GLU A 191 -6.51 11.82 -17.00
N PHE A 192 -5.29 11.37 -16.70
CA PHE A 192 -4.27 12.21 -16.08
C PHE A 192 -3.80 13.31 -17.01
N GLY A 193 -3.62 13.01 -18.30
CA GLY A 193 -3.30 14.01 -19.34
C GLY A 193 -4.39 15.07 -19.50
N ALA A 194 -5.66 14.67 -19.50
CA ALA A 194 -6.79 15.61 -19.56
C ALA A 194 -6.84 16.53 -18.33
N TRP A 195 -6.49 16.03 -17.14
CA TRP A 195 -6.35 16.86 -15.98
C TRP A 195 -5.19 17.85 -16.12
N LEU A 196 -4.01 17.38 -16.54
CA LEU A 196 -2.86 18.26 -16.79
C LEU A 196 -3.19 19.36 -17.82
N ASP A 197 -3.90 19.01 -18.89
CA ASP A 197 -4.36 19.97 -19.90
C ASP A 197 -5.33 21.00 -19.31
N THR A 198 -6.21 20.58 -18.40
CA THR A 198 -7.14 21.49 -17.70
C THR A 198 -6.40 22.47 -16.80
N VAL A 199 -5.35 22.03 -16.10
CA VAL A 199 -4.63 22.82 -15.11
C VAL A 199 -3.52 23.66 -15.74
N ARG A 200 -2.81 23.14 -16.75
CA ARG A 200 -1.63 23.77 -17.35
C ARG A 200 -1.87 24.34 -18.74
N GLY A 201 -2.93 23.89 -19.42
CA GLY A 201 -3.21 24.19 -20.83
C GLY A 201 -2.19 23.54 -21.77
N GLY A 202 -2.63 23.18 -22.97
CA GLY A 202 -1.76 22.72 -24.05
C GLY A 202 -0.80 21.58 -23.69
N THR A 203 -1.30 20.51 -23.03
CA THR A 203 -0.51 19.35 -22.65
C THR A 203 -0.65 18.22 -23.69
N ASP A 204 0.48 17.74 -24.23
CA ASP A 204 0.52 16.59 -25.13
C ASP A 204 0.79 15.30 -24.36
N VAL A 205 -0.03 14.26 -24.63
CA VAL A 205 0.11 12.94 -24.00
C VAL A 205 0.77 11.98 -24.98
N ILE A 206 1.95 11.49 -24.62
CA ILE A 206 2.76 10.62 -25.47
C ILE A 206 2.95 9.28 -24.74
N VAL A 207 2.41 8.22 -25.33
CA VAL A 207 2.43 6.87 -24.76
C VAL A 207 3.28 5.96 -25.63
N SER A 208 4.17 5.20 -24.98
CA SER A 208 4.91 4.12 -25.62
C SER A 208 4.79 2.86 -24.78
N GLU A 209 4.42 1.76 -25.41
CA GLU A 209 4.42 0.43 -24.77
C GLU A 209 5.67 -0.37 -25.13
N HIS A 210 6.50 0.16 -26.03
CA HIS A 210 7.69 -0.51 -26.50
C HIS A 210 8.76 -0.58 -25.41
N ARG A 211 9.22 -1.81 -25.13
CA ARG A 211 10.33 -2.06 -24.24
C ARG A 211 11.59 -2.35 -25.05
N PRO A 212 12.65 -1.52 -24.94
CA PRO A 212 13.86 -1.70 -25.75
C PRO A 212 14.56 -3.04 -25.55
N VAL A 213 14.56 -3.58 -24.32
CA VAL A 213 15.12 -4.89 -23.98
C VAL A 213 13.97 -5.84 -23.65
N PRO A 214 13.71 -6.90 -24.44
CA PRO A 214 12.64 -7.87 -24.18
C PRO A 214 12.77 -8.48 -22.78
N LEU A 215 11.63 -8.76 -22.11
CA LEU A 215 11.59 -9.35 -20.78
C LEU A 215 10.96 -10.73 -20.83
N TRP A 216 11.77 -11.75 -20.55
CA TRP A 216 11.32 -13.12 -20.42
C TRP A 216 10.82 -13.43 -19.01
N GLN A 217 9.73 -14.15 -18.91
CA GLN A 217 9.10 -14.52 -17.65
C GLN A 217 9.34 -15.99 -17.35
N HIS A 218 9.84 -16.29 -16.15
CA HIS A 218 10.19 -17.65 -15.74
C HIS A 218 9.64 -17.96 -14.33
N MET A 219 9.47 -19.25 -14.04
CA MET A 219 9.31 -19.76 -12.69
C MET A 219 10.49 -20.64 -12.32
N LEU A 220 11.05 -20.43 -11.13
CA LEU A 220 12.07 -21.30 -10.56
C LEU A 220 11.40 -22.37 -9.68
N VAL A 221 11.34 -23.61 -10.18
CA VAL A 221 10.70 -24.75 -9.51
C VAL A 221 11.79 -25.73 -9.09
N GLY A 222 12.08 -25.79 -7.77
CA GLY A 222 13.29 -26.46 -7.30
C GLY A 222 14.53 -25.79 -7.89
N ASN A 223 15.38 -26.56 -8.55
CA ASN A 223 16.60 -26.09 -9.24
C ASN A 223 16.44 -25.98 -10.77
N GLN A 224 15.22 -25.90 -11.27
CA GLN A 224 14.93 -25.74 -12.70
C GLN A 224 14.25 -24.39 -12.96
N ILE A 225 14.78 -23.65 -13.96
CA ILE A 225 14.18 -22.42 -14.47
C ILE A 225 13.29 -22.82 -15.65
N VAL A 226 12.00 -22.54 -15.55
CA VAL A 226 10.98 -22.95 -16.51
C VAL A 226 10.29 -21.69 -17.05
N ASP A 227 10.20 -21.58 -18.37
CA ASP A 227 9.49 -20.47 -19.01
C ASP A 227 8.00 -20.44 -18.60
N LEU A 228 7.51 -19.27 -18.23
CA LEU A 228 6.12 -19.08 -17.85
C LEU A 228 5.19 -19.26 -19.04
N PHE A 229 5.59 -18.79 -20.21
CA PHE A 229 4.83 -18.86 -21.44
C PHE A 229 5.58 -19.68 -22.50
N THR A 230 4.83 -20.41 -23.33
CA THR A 230 5.33 -21.16 -24.49
C THR A 230 4.55 -20.75 -25.73
N PRO A 231 5.15 -20.81 -26.95
CA PRO A 231 4.43 -20.52 -28.19
C PRO A 231 3.18 -21.39 -28.36
N ASP A 232 2.09 -20.80 -28.85
CA ASP A 232 0.87 -21.55 -29.11
C ASP A 232 1.01 -22.35 -30.44
N PRO A 233 0.90 -23.69 -30.41
CA PRO A 233 1.01 -24.51 -31.61
C PRO A 233 -0.14 -24.32 -32.61
N GLU A 234 -1.28 -23.75 -32.20
CA GLU A 234 -2.42 -23.53 -33.10
C GLU A 234 -2.24 -22.29 -34.00
N GLU A 235 -1.56 -21.24 -33.55
CA GLU A 235 -1.22 -20.09 -34.40
C GLU A 235 -0.19 -20.42 -35.50
N LYS A 236 0.73 -21.33 -35.24
CA LYS A 236 1.66 -21.82 -36.28
C LYS A 236 0.95 -22.56 -37.42
N ARG A 237 -0.26 -23.08 -37.16
CA ARG A 237 -1.10 -23.72 -38.19
C ARG A 237 -2.00 -22.72 -38.94
N ALA A 238 -2.38 -21.59 -38.31
CA ALA A 238 -3.25 -20.58 -38.88
C ALA A 238 -2.54 -19.66 -39.85
N SER A 239 -1.23 -19.48 -39.78
CA SER A 239 -0.45 -18.70 -40.77
C SER A 239 -0.27 -19.42 -42.13
N GLY A 240 -0.67 -20.69 -42.24
CA GLY A 240 -0.59 -21.51 -43.44
C GLY A 240 -1.94 -21.82 -44.13
N ALA A 241 -3.10 -21.48 -43.57
CA ALA A 241 -4.40 -21.83 -44.18
C ALA A 241 -5.46 -20.75 -43.93
N ARG A 242 -5.77 -19.98 -44.96
CA ARG A 242 -6.99 -19.19 -45.02
C ARG A 242 -8.20 -20.12 -45.03
N ARG A 243 -9.02 -20.15 -43.96
CA ARG A 243 -10.50 -20.27 -44.03
C ARG A 243 -11.11 -20.13 -42.63
N ALA A 244 -12.06 -19.21 -42.56
CA ALA A 244 -12.90 -18.95 -41.40
C ALA A 244 -13.82 -20.12 -41.08
N THR A 245 -13.79 -20.63 -39.83
CA THR A 245 -14.89 -21.34 -39.23
C THR A 245 -14.87 -21.19 -37.71
N LYS A 246 -16.02 -20.84 -37.17
CA LYS A 246 -16.52 -20.83 -35.77
C LYS A 246 -15.45 -20.82 -34.65
N ARG A 247 -15.39 -19.69 -33.92
CA ARG A 247 -14.67 -19.56 -32.64
C ARG A 247 -15.18 -20.59 -31.60
N PRO A 248 -14.33 -21.45 -31.05
CA PRO A 248 -14.68 -22.22 -29.86
C PRO A 248 -14.76 -21.28 -28.65
N LYS A 249 -15.54 -21.65 -27.64
CA LYS A 249 -15.59 -20.96 -26.35
C LYS A 249 -14.19 -20.98 -25.72
N LYS A 250 -13.61 -19.80 -25.50
CA LYS A 250 -12.34 -19.63 -24.82
C LYS A 250 -12.52 -19.90 -23.32
N ASP A 251 -11.72 -20.80 -22.77
CA ASP A 251 -11.62 -20.98 -21.34
C ASP A 251 -11.04 -19.71 -20.69
N ALA A 252 -11.46 -19.40 -19.45
CA ALA A 252 -11.10 -18.18 -18.74
C ALA A 252 -9.59 -17.99 -18.54
N ASP A 253 -8.78 -19.05 -18.68
CA ASP A 253 -7.31 -19.04 -18.51
C ASP A 253 -6.54 -18.55 -19.76
N GLU A 254 -7.17 -18.46 -20.95
CA GLU A 254 -6.50 -18.05 -22.19
C GLU A 254 -6.28 -16.54 -22.32
N HIS A 255 -6.94 -15.72 -21.50
CA HIS A 255 -6.84 -14.25 -21.58
C HIS A 255 -5.60 -13.66 -20.86
N THR A 256 -4.78 -14.48 -20.21
CA THR A 256 -3.62 -14.05 -19.41
C THR A 256 -2.26 -14.22 -20.07
N ALA A 257 -2.21 -14.75 -21.28
CA ALA A 257 -0.96 -14.90 -22.02
C ALA A 257 -0.79 -13.80 -23.09
N PRO A 258 0.45 -13.37 -23.38
CA PRO A 258 0.73 -12.48 -24.53
C PRO A 258 0.24 -13.09 -25.86
N ALA A 259 -0.02 -12.24 -26.87
CA ALA A 259 -0.48 -12.70 -28.19
C ALA A 259 0.49 -13.76 -28.76
N GLY A 260 -0.05 -14.88 -29.25
CA GLY A 260 0.75 -16.00 -29.79
C GLY A 260 1.42 -16.90 -28.75
N MET A 261 1.16 -16.70 -27.48
CA MET A 261 1.74 -17.47 -26.38
C MET A 261 0.63 -18.11 -25.54
N ARG A 262 0.95 -19.24 -24.89
CA ARG A 262 0.10 -19.89 -23.90
C ARG A 262 0.88 -20.16 -22.63
N LEU A 263 0.16 -20.28 -21.50
CA LEU A 263 0.77 -20.68 -20.23
C LEU A 263 1.40 -22.09 -20.37
N ASN A 264 2.65 -22.21 -19.93
CA ASN A 264 3.40 -23.46 -20.02
C ASN A 264 2.65 -24.64 -19.38
N PRO A 265 2.34 -25.71 -20.15
CA PRO A 265 1.59 -26.85 -19.64
C PRO A 265 2.25 -27.58 -18.46
N GLN A 266 3.60 -27.56 -18.37
CA GLN A 266 4.32 -28.17 -17.25
C GLN A 266 4.02 -27.46 -15.93
N LEU A 267 3.86 -26.14 -15.98
CA LEU A 267 3.53 -25.32 -14.80
C LEU A 267 2.06 -25.43 -14.38
N LYS A 268 1.15 -25.73 -15.33
CA LYS A 268 -0.29 -25.99 -15.01
C LYS A 268 -0.48 -27.22 -14.12
N GLN A 269 0.45 -28.18 -14.16
CA GLN A 269 0.36 -29.41 -13.37
C GLN A 269 0.83 -29.24 -11.90
N LEU A 270 1.42 -28.10 -11.56
CA LEU A 270 1.83 -27.79 -10.18
C LEU A 270 0.59 -27.50 -9.33
N ARG A 271 0.14 -28.49 -8.55
CA ARG A 271 -1.02 -28.33 -7.65
C ARG A 271 -0.67 -27.53 -6.40
N PRO A 272 -1.52 -26.57 -5.96
CA PRO A 272 -1.40 -25.96 -4.65
C PRO A 272 -1.56 -27.04 -3.57
N GLY A 273 -0.64 -27.10 -2.61
CA GLY A 273 -0.78 -27.96 -1.43
C GLY A 273 0.10 -29.21 -1.34
N TYR A 274 0.96 -29.53 -2.30
CA TYR A 274 1.97 -30.55 -2.12
C TYR A 274 3.21 -29.96 -1.43
N GLY A 275 3.26 -30.05 -0.12
CA GLY A 275 4.36 -29.52 0.70
C GLY A 275 3.92 -28.92 2.02
N ALA A 276 2.75 -29.34 2.55
CA ALA A 276 2.35 -28.95 3.89
C ALA A 276 3.35 -29.51 4.90
N ASP A 277 4.07 -28.57 5.46
CA ASP A 277 4.79 -28.55 6.74
C ASP A 277 4.76 -29.84 7.55
N ARG A 278 5.77 -30.70 7.43
CA ARG A 278 6.17 -31.53 8.55
C ARG A 278 7.05 -30.70 9.47
N GLY A 279 6.36 -29.98 10.31
CA GLY A 279 6.64 -29.42 11.61
C GLY A 279 8.09 -29.16 12.00
N TYR A 280 8.46 -27.91 11.98
CA TYR A 280 9.35 -27.37 13.01
C TYR A 280 8.46 -26.86 14.17
N ARG A 281 7.92 -27.79 14.97
CA ARG A 281 7.43 -27.44 16.30
C ARG A 281 8.63 -27.27 17.20
N GLY A 282 8.98 -26.04 17.48
CA GLY A 282 9.89 -25.68 18.55
C GLY A 282 9.38 -26.23 19.89
N ARG A 283 10.03 -27.25 20.39
CA ARG A 283 9.99 -27.66 21.79
C ARG A 283 11.00 -26.83 22.56
N GLY A 284 10.56 -25.78 23.19
CA GLY A 284 11.25 -25.20 24.33
C GLY A 284 11.15 -26.16 25.52
N GLY A 285 12.25 -26.42 26.17
CA GLY A 285 12.20 -26.98 27.52
C GLY A 285 13.32 -27.95 27.88
N LYS A 286 14.24 -27.44 28.66
CA LYS A 286 15.06 -28.12 29.68
C LYS A 286 16.23 -29.01 29.25
N ARG A 287 17.38 -28.46 29.60
CA ARG A 287 18.66 -29.17 29.81
C ARG A 287 18.49 -30.34 30.76
N GLU A 288 18.96 -31.52 30.34
CA GLU A 288 19.62 -32.47 31.22
C GLU A 288 20.70 -33.26 30.49
N ARG A 289 21.87 -33.27 31.10
CA ARG A 289 23.08 -34.00 30.68
C ARG A 289 22.83 -35.49 30.89
N PHE A 290 23.15 -36.33 29.90
CA PHE A 290 23.75 -37.64 30.22
C PHE A 290 24.70 -38.10 29.11
N ARG A 291 25.76 -38.74 29.60
CA ARG A 291 26.97 -39.18 28.90
C ARG A 291 26.83 -40.62 28.32
N ARG A 292 27.57 -40.90 27.24
CA ARG A 292 28.20 -42.21 26.82
C ARG A 292 27.20 -43.27 26.33
N THR A 293 27.39 -43.93 25.17
CA THR A 293 28.52 -44.84 24.78
C THR A 293 28.40 -45.25 23.33
N ARG A 294 29.56 -45.49 22.70
CA ARG A 294 29.75 -46.10 21.38
C ARG A 294 29.20 -47.53 21.33
N LYS A 295 28.66 -47.96 20.17
CA LYS A 295 28.99 -49.26 19.56
C LYS A 295 28.70 -49.29 18.04
N HIS A 296 29.70 -49.71 17.29
CA HIS A 296 29.70 -50.09 15.88
C HIS A 296 28.78 -51.28 15.63
N HIS A 297 28.11 -51.32 14.45
CA HIS A 297 28.05 -52.53 13.61
C HIS A 297 27.83 -52.13 12.16
N SER A 298 28.78 -52.56 11.33
CA SER A 298 28.76 -52.64 9.88
C SER A 298 27.91 -53.82 9.43
N THR A 299 27.09 -53.60 8.39
CA THR A 299 26.76 -54.69 7.45
C THR A 299 26.61 -54.09 6.04
N ALA A 300 27.52 -54.48 5.21
CA ALA A 300 27.44 -54.32 3.75
C ALA A 300 26.38 -55.27 3.19
N GLN A 301 25.53 -54.78 2.31
CA GLN A 301 24.82 -55.60 1.35
C GLN A 301 24.97 -55.01 -0.05
N THR A 302 25.70 -55.71 -0.85
CA THR A 302 25.80 -55.71 -2.30
C THR A 302 24.42 -55.83 -2.93
N PHE A 303 24.14 -54.96 -3.90
CA PHE A 303 23.05 -55.15 -4.87
C PHE A 303 23.57 -55.07 -6.29
N GLU A 304 23.24 -56.11 -7.04
CA GLU A 304 23.64 -56.43 -8.38
C GLU A 304 23.16 -55.45 -9.44
N ASP A 305 23.99 -55.34 -10.41
CA ASP A 305 23.90 -54.74 -11.74
C ASP A 305 22.68 -55.26 -12.50
N SER A 306 21.77 -54.40 -12.87
CA SER A 306 20.79 -54.69 -13.92
C SER A 306 20.82 -53.62 -14.99
N ARG A 307 21.47 -54.01 -16.09
CA ARG A 307 21.52 -53.33 -17.39
C ARG A 307 20.10 -52.92 -17.80
N ARG A 308 19.87 -51.61 -17.95
CA ARG A 308 18.76 -51.08 -18.71
C ARG A 308 19.22 -50.25 -19.90
N THR A 309 18.69 -50.68 -21.03
CA THR A 309 18.77 -50.07 -22.37
C THR A 309 18.45 -48.57 -22.37
N PRO A 310 19.03 -47.77 -23.30
CA PRO A 310 18.70 -46.34 -23.41
C PRO A 310 17.34 -46.18 -24.08
N HIS A 311 16.29 -45.92 -23.27
CA HIS A 311 15.03 -45.38 -23.76
C HIS A 311 15.05 -43.88 -23.73
N ALA A 312 14.45 -43.32 -24.77
CA ALA A 312 14.21 -41.94 -25.09
C ALA A 312 14.08 -41.00 -23.87
N ALA A 313 14.55 -39.75 -24.01
CA ALA A 313 14.41 -38.67 -23.06
C ALA A 313 12.94 -38.54 -22.63
N GLN A 314 12.61 -39.18 -21.52
CA GLN A 314 11.34 -38.94 -20.82
C GLN A 314 11.50 -37.67 -20.02
N ASP A 315 10.62 -36.71 -20.28
CA ASP A 315 10.42 -35.49 -19.50
C ASP A 315 10.43 -35.81 -18.00
N ASN A 316 11.47 -35.35 -17.32
CA ASN A 316 11.61 -35.52 -15.88
C ASN A 316 10.55 -34.65 -15.21
N PRO A 317 9.52 -35.20 -14.51
CA PRO A 317 8.44 -34.42 -13.96
C PRO A 317 9.01 -33.39 -12.96
N LEU A 318 8.59 -32.12 -13.09
CA LEU A 318 8.96 -31.03 -12.18
C LEU A 318 8.67 -31.48 -10.73
N ARG A 319 9.71 -31.50 -9.89
CA ARG A 319 9.57 -31.81 -8.46
C ARG A 319 9.52 -30.48 -7.67
N PRO A 320 8.31 -30.02 -7.27
CA PRO A 320 8.17 -28.77 -6.54
C PRO A 320 8.73 -28.95 -5.12
N HIS A 321 9.84 -28.26 -4.83
CA HIS A 321 10.37 -28.11 -3.48
C HIS A 321 10.89 -26.68 -3.32
N ARG A 322 10.93 -26.22 -2.06
CA ARG A 322 11.47 -24.91 -1.73
C ARG A 322 12.99 -24.96 -1.87
N ILE A 323 13.52 -24.18 -2.81
CA ILE A 323 14.95 -24.00 -2.99
C ILE A 323 15.53 -23.09 -1.89
N SER A 324 16.73 -23.40 -1.42
CA SER A 324 17.50 -22.49 -0.56
C SER A 324 18.08 -21.33 -1.38
N ARG A 325 18.35 -20.19 -0.71
CA ARG A 325 18.91 -19.02 -1.41
C ARG A 325 20.26 -19.29 -2.05
N PRO A 326 21.24 -19.94 -1.39
CA PRO A 326 22.50 -20.28 -2.04
C PRO A 326 22.35 -21.20 -3.25
N GLU A 327 21.44 -22.18 -3.20
CA GLU A 327 21.15 -23.05 -4.35
C GLU A 327 20.51 -22.30 -5.51
N MET A 328 19.57 -21.37 -5.21
CA MET A 328 18.98 -20.47 -6.18
C MET A 328 20.06 -19.67 -6.91
N VAL A 329 21.00 -19.07 -6.17
CA VAL A 329 22.10 -18.29 -6.76
C VAL A 329 22.99 -19.15 -7.64
N ARG A 330 23.36 -20.34 -7.19
CA ARG A 330 24.15 -21.30 -8.02
C ARG A 330 23.42 -21.72 -9.29
N THR A 331 22.08 -21.83 -9.23
CA THR A 331 21.25 -22.16 -10.40
C THR A 331 21.25 -21.02 -11.41
N LEU A 332 21.14 -19.78 -10.95
CA LEU A 332 21.19 -18.59 -11.80
C LEU A 332 22.55 -18.36 -12.41
N ASP A 333 23.62 -18.56 -11.64
CA ASP A 333 25.01 -18.44 -12.10
C ASP A 333 25.32 -19.47 -13.20
N LYS A 334 24.97 -20.75 -12.99
CA LYS A 334 25.07 -21.80 -14.00
C LYS A 334 24.29 -21.52 -15.28
N ALA A 335 23.13 -20.82 -15.15
CA ALA A 335 22.33 -20.42 -16.30
C ALA A 335 22.83 -19.12 -16.98
N GLY A 336 23.91 -18.50 -16.47
CA GLY A 336 24.44 -17.24 -16.99
C GLY A 336 23.50 -16.03 -16.78
N LEU A 337 22.67 -16.06 -15.75
CA LEU A 337 21.63 -15.05 -15.46
C LEU A 337 22.07 -13.98 -14.45
N LEU A 338 23.34 -13.93 -14.07
CA LEU A 338 23.91 -12.84 -13.28
C LEU A 338 24.40 -11.69 -14.19
N PRO A 339 24.44 -10.42 -13.71
CA PRO A 339 24.08 -9.95 -12.37
C PRO A 339 22.56 -9.92 -12.13
N ALA A 340 22.16 -10.11 -10.87
CA ALA A 340 20.77 -10.26 -10.51
C ALA A 340 20.38 -9.42 -9.27
N ILE A 341 19.09 -8.99 -9.21
CA ILE A 341 18.48 -8.41 -8.04
C ILE A 341 17.40 -9.38 -7.54
N CYS A 342 17.51 -9.81 -6.28
CA CYS A 342 16.51 -10.65 -5.63
C CYS A 342 15.68 -9.83 -4.64
N PHE A 343 14.40 -9.61 -4.94
CA PHE A 343 13.52 -8.87 -4.05
C PHE A 343 12.99 -9.76 -2.92
N ILE A 344 13.28 -9.31 -1.70
CA ILE A 344 12.82 -9.91 -0.45
C ILE A 344 12.09 -8.80 0.34
N PHE A 345 10.77 -8.90 0.54
CA PHE A 345 9.97 -7.87 1.21
C PHE A 345 10.18 -7.86 2.74
N SER A 346 11.45 -7.92 3.16
CA SER A 346 11.87 -7.92 4.57
C SER A 346 13.33 -7.50 4.67
N ARG A 347 13.63 -6.48 5.48
CA ARG A 347 15.01 -6.00 5.72
C ARG A 347 15.89 -7.09 6.33
N ALA A 348 15.46 -7.66 7.46
CA ALA A 348 16.14 -8.78 8.10
C ALA A 348 16.24 -10.01 7.17
N GLY A 349 15.29 -10.15 6.22
CA GLY A 349 15.34 -11.18 5.19
C GLY A 349 16.45 -10.95 4.19
N CYS A 350 16.78 -9.69 3.84
CA CYS A 350 17.89 -9.32 2.95
C CYS A 350 19.24 -9.60 3.63
N ASP A 351 19.43 -9.13 4.87
CA ASP A 351 20.65 -9.38 5.65
C ASP A 351 20.85 -10.89 5.85
N GLY A 352 19.84 -11.60 6.34
CA GLY A 352 19.90 -13.05 6.51
C GLY A 352 20.10 -13.83 5.20
N ALA A 353 19.81 -13.25 4.04
CA ALA A 353 20.13 -13.89 2.75
C ALA A 353 21.63 -13.78 2.42
N VAL A 354 22.24 -12.64 2.72
CA VAL A 354 23.70 -12.46 2.58
C VAL A 354 24.42 -13.41 3.51
N THR A 355 24.06 -13.48 4.80
CA THR A 355 24.63 -14.42 5.78
C THR A 355 24.54 -15.87 5.30
N GLN A 356 23.36 -16.31 4.82
CA GLN A 356 23.18 -17.67 4.29
C GLN A 356 24.11 -17.98 3.10
N CYS A 357 24.39 -16.99 2.25
CA CYS A 357 25.30 -17.16 1.13
C CYS A 357 26.76 -17.19 1.58
N ILE A 358 27.14 -16.41 2.60
CA ILE A 358 28.45 -16.43 3.24
C ILE A 358 28.69 -17.81 3.90
N ASP A 359 27.73 -18.29 4.70
CA ASP A 359 27.80 -19.59 5.39
C ASP A 359 27.87 -20.77 4.43
N ALA A 360 27.27 -20.62 3.24
CA ALA A 360 27.34 -21.64 2.17
C ALA A 360 28.60 -21.52 1.30
N ASP A 361 29.57 -20.70 1.70
CA ASP A 361 30.83 -20.40 1.03
C ASP A 361 30.66 -20.03 -0.45
N LEU A 362 29.64 -19.20 -0.73
CA LEU A 362 29.39 -18.76 -2.10
C LEU A 362 30.34 -17.61 -2.48
N MET A 363 31.06 -17.77 -3.59
CA MET A 363 32.00 -16.79 -4.11
C MET A 363 31.67 -16.48 -5.58
N LEU A 364 31.37 -15.21 -5.87
CA LEU A 364 31.00 -14.72 -7.20
C LEU A 364 32.04 -13.74 -7.77
N THR A 365 33.12 -13.48 -7.05
CA THR A 365 34.20 -12.56 -7.42
C THR A 365 35.54 -13.28 -7.60
N THR A 366 36.39 -12.69 -8.44
CA THR A 366 37.81 -13.11 -8.59
C THR A 366 38.69 -12.38 -7.56
N ASP A 367 39.91 -12.86 -7.35
CA ASP A 367 40.87 -12.22 -6.43
C ASP A 367 41.22 -10.78 -6.83
N GLU A 368 41.21 -10.46 -8.11
CA GLU A 368 41.41 -9.11 -8.63
C GLU A 368 40.22 -8.20 -8.27
N GLN A 369 39.00 -8.68 -8.50
CA GLN A 369 37.78 -7.95 -8.13
C GLN A 369 37.72 -7.72 -6.62
N GLN A 370 38.12 -8.70 -5.81
CA GLN A 370 38.17 -8.53 -4.34
C GLN A 370 39.16 -7.44 -3.91
N ARG A 371 40.32 -7.35 -4.58
CA ARG A 371 41.29 -6.27 -4.32
C ARG A 371 40.69 -4.89 -4.61
N THR A 372 40.04 -4.75 -5.75
CA THR A 372 39.34 -3.51 -6.15
C THR A 372 38.25 -3.14 -5.17
N ILE A 373 37.41 -4.10 -4.82
CA ILE A 373 36.32 -3.90 -3.83
C ILE A 373 36.89 -3.47 -2.47
N ARG A 374 37.97 -4.12 -2.03
CA ARG A 374 38.63 -3.81 -0.74
C ARG A 374 39.17 -2.40 -0.70
N ALA A 375 39.78 -1.95 -1.78
CA ALA A 375 40.31 -0.59 -1.90
C ALA A 375 39.19 0.44 -1.85
N TYR A 376 38.11 0.21 -2.62
CA TYR A 376 36.95 1.09 -2.64
C TYR A 376 36.27 1.20 -1.27
N ILE A 377 36.05 0.06 -0.57
CA ILE A 377 35.47 0.06 0.78
C ILE A 377 36.35 0.85 1.75
N ALA A 378 37.70 0.66 1.69
CA ALA A 378 38.61 1.35 2.60
C ALA A 378 38.53 2.87 2.44
N GLU A 379 38.45 3.35 1.19
CA GLU A 379 38.29 4.75 0.87
C GLU A 379 36.92 5.30 1.35
N ALA A 380 35.82 4.62 0.96
CA ALA A 380 34.47 5.04 1.28
C ALA A 380 34.22 5.10 2.80
N THR A 381 34.80 4.18 3.57
CA THR A 381 34.56 4.06 5.02
C THR A 381 35.67 4.69 5.88
N ALA A 382 36.61 5.41 5.31
CA ALA A 382 37.75 6.03 6.02
C ALA A 382 37.33 6.97 7.16
N HIS A 383 36.15 7.57 7.06
CA HIS A 383 35.62 8.53 8.02
C HIS A 383 34.74 7.90 9.14
N LEU A 384 34.52 6.58 9.09
CA LEU A 384 33.73 5.90 10.13
C LEU A 384 34.56 5.68 11.41
N ASP A 385 33.93 5.95 12.57
CA ASP A 385 34.56 5.65 13.86
C ASP A 385 34.69 4.11 14.03
N PRO A 386 35.91 3.60 14.27
CA PRO A 386 36.12 2.16 14.49
C PRO A 386 35.25 1.54 15.59
N ARG A 387 34.83 2.34 16.58
CA ARG A 387 33.95 1.89 17.68
C ARG A 387 32.52 1.62 17.23
N ASP A 388 32.06 2.23 16.16
CA ASP A 388 30.73 2.07 15.64
C ASP A 388 30.61 0.95 14.60
N LEU A 389 31.72 0.47 14.01
CA LEU A 389 31.74 -0.49 12.91
C LEU A 389 30.95 -1.77 13.20
N ASN A 390 31.06 -2.30 14.43
CA ASN A 390 30.35 -3.51 14.82
C ASN A 390 28.83 -3.28 14.89
N THR A 391 28.42 -2.14 15.46
CA THR A 391 27.00 -1.75 15.55
C THR A 391 26.38 -1.46 14.19
N LEU A 392 27.20 -1.01 13.23
CA LEU A 392 26.81 -0.76 11.85
C LEU A 392 26.71 -2.05 11.01
N GLY A 393 27.15 -3.20 11.54
CA GLY A 393 27.22 -4.45 10.77
C GLY A 393 28.28 -4.46 9.66
N TYR A 394 29.31 -3.61 9.79
CA TYR A 394 30.34 -3.39 8.78
C TYR A 394 31.06 -4.66 8.33
N TYR A 395 31.41 -5.53 9.26
CA TYR A 395 32.23 -6.71 8.95
C TYR A 395 31.48 -7.71 8.07
N GLU A 396 30.21 -7.96 8.36
CA GLU A 396 29.35 -8.85 7.60
C GLU A 396 29.01 -8.26 6.22
N TRP A 397 28.69 -6.95 6.18
CA TRP A 397 28.47 -6.21 4.96
C TRP A 397 29.73 -6.24 4.06
N ARG A 398 30.92 -5.97 4.61
CA ARG A 398 32.19 -6.03 3.88
C ARG A 398 32.48 -7.42 3.34
N GLU A 399 32.26 -8.49 4.13
CA GLU A 399 32.47 -9.87 3.70
C GLU A 399 31.55 -10.24 2.54
N GLY A 400 30.26 -9.84 2.61
CA GLY A 400 29.31 -10.02 1.51
C GLY A 400 29.78 -9.35 0.22
N LEU A 401 30.24 -8.09 0.29
CA LEU A 401 30.76 -7.36 -0.86
C LEU A 401 31.99 -8.04 -1.50
N LEU A 402 32.94 -8.51 -0.68
CA LEU A 402 34.10 -9.21 -1.17
C LEU A 402 33.72 -10.48 -1.92
N ARG A 403 32.60 -11.10 -1.58
CA ARG A 403 32.04 -12.29 -2.25
C ARG A 403 31.16 -11.94 -3.46
N GLY A 404 30.97 -10.66 -3.77
CA GLY A 404 30.12 -10.18 -4.87
C GLY A 404 28.62 -10.21 -4.56
N ILE A 405 28.25 -10.21 -3.27
CA ILE A 405 26.89 -10.34 -2.78
C ILE A 405 26.60 -9.19 -1.80
N ALA A 406 25.44 -8.54 -1.94
CA ALA A 406 25.08 -7.44 -1.07
C ALA A 406 23.60 -7.50 -0.64
N ALA A 407 23.27 -6.86 0.48
CA ALA A 407 21.93 -6.43 0.83
C ALA A 407 21.74 -4.95 0.43
N HIS A 408 20.49 -4.58 0.10
CA HIS A 408 20.11 -3.19 -0.15
C HIS A 408 18.70 -2.89 0.37
N HIS A 409 18.60 -2.14 1.45
CA HIS A 409 17.33 -1.77 2.06
C HIS A 409 17.41 -0.48 2.89
N ALA A 410 16.25 0.08 3.23
CA ALA A 410 16.15 1.38 3.92
C ALA A 410 16.73 1.41 5.36
N GLY A 411 17.02 0.26 5.96
CA GLY A 411 17.66 0.15 7.29
C GLY A 411 19.19 0.25 7.28
N MET A 412 19.83 0.31 6.10
CA MET A 412 21.27 0.48 5.95
C MET A 412 21.67 1.95 6.00
N LEU A 413 22.92 2.21 6.39
CA LEU A 413 23.48 3.56 6.24
C LEU A 413 23.42 4.00 4.77
N PRO A 414 23.18 5.30 4.50
CA PRO A 414 23.28 5.84 3.14
C PRO A 414 24.59 5.48 2.45
N LEU A 415 25.73 5.67 3.11
CA LEU A 415 27.06 5.32 2.64
C LEU A 415 27.17 3.87 2.18
N PHE A 416 26.63 2.92 2.95
CA PHE A 416 26.66 1.50 2.60
C PHE A 416 25.81 1.20 1.37
N LYS A 417 24.65 1.87 1.23
CA LYS A 417 23.80 1.73 0.04
C LYS A 417 24.48 2.25 -1.22
N GLU A 418 25.03 3.43 -1.14
CA GLU A 418 25.75 4.08 -2.26
C GLU A 418 26.96 3.22 -2.71
N THR A 419 27.72 2.69 -1.75
CA THR A 419 28.80 1.74 -2.04
C THR A 419 28.29 0.50 -2.81
N VAL A 420 27.18 -0.08 -2.37
CA VAL A 420 26.55 -1.23 -3.07
C VAL A 420 26.10 -0.82 -4.48
N GLU A 421 25.48 0.31 -4.63
CA GLU A 421 24.98 0.85 -5.91
C GLU A 421 26.13 1.05 -6.90
N THR A 422 27.21 1.67 -6.47
CA THR A 422 28.40 1.89 -7.30
C THR A 422 29.07 0.59 -7.70
N LEU A 423 29.31 -0.33 -6.74
CA LEU A 423 29.95 -1.59 -7.01
C LEU A 423 29.09 -2.53 -7.88
N PHE A 424 27.76 -2.43 -7.79
CA PHE A 424 26.85 -3.19 -8.66
C PHE A 424 26.83 -2.61 -10.08
N THR A 425 26.79 -1.29 -10.21
CA THR A 425 26.77 -0.61 -11.51
C THR A 425 28.07 -0.85 -12.28
N THR A 426 29.21 -0.89 -11.59
CA THR A 426 30.52 -1.25 -12.18
C THR A 426 30.67 -2.74 -12.43
N GLY A 427 29.67 -3.57 -12.06
CA GLY A 427 29.67 -5.02 -12.31
C GLY A 427 30.56 -5.83 -11.37
N LEU A 428 31.09 -5.25 -10.29
CA LEU A 428 31.86 -5.94 -9.25
C LEU A 428 30.96 -6.79 -8.35
N ILE A 429 29.78 -6.25 -7.96
CA ILE A 429 28.74 -7.03 -7.27
C ILE A 429 27.88 -7.74 -8.31
N LYS A 430 27.62 -9.03 -8.10
CA LYS A 430 26.85 -9.88 -9.01
C LYS A 430 25.43 -10.17 -8.53
N LEU A 431 25.17 -10.02 -7.22
CA LEU A 431 23.87 -10.30 -6.61
C LEU A 431 23.56 -9.30 -5.53
N VAL A 432 22.35 -8.73 -5.60
CA VAL A 432 21.81 -7.85 -4.57
C VAL A 432 20.50 -8.41 -4.06
N PHE A 433 20.39 -8.63 -2.75
CA PHE A 433 19.12 -8.90 -2.06
C PHE A 433 18.50 -7.57 -1.61
N ALA A 434 17.33 -7.22 -2.14
CA ALA A 434 16.75 -5.91 -1.95
C ALA A 434 15.30 -5.93 -1.46
N THR A 435 14.89 -4.84 -0.80
CA THR A 435 13.49 -4.54 -0.56
C THR A 435 12.89 -3.75 -1.74
N GLU A 436 11.56 -3.58 -1.78
CA GLU A 436 10.87 -2.85 -2.85
C GLU A 436 11.38 -1.42 -3.07
N THR A 437 12.01 -0.81 -2.06
CA THR A 437 12.59 0.55 -2.15
C THR A 437 13.66 0.68 -3.24
N LEU A 438 14.36 -0.40 -3.61
CA LEU A 438 15.32 -0.38 -4.72
C LEU A 438 14.62 -0.28 -6.09
N ALA A 439 13.38 -0.75 -6.20
CA ALA A 439 12.60 -0.62 -7.44
C ALA A 439 12.21 0.82 -7.74
N LEU A 440 12.24 1.69 -6.73
CA LEU A 440 11.75 3.06 -6.75
C LEU A 440 12.89 4.02 -7.15
N GLY A 441 13.02 4.30 -8.46
CA GLY A 441 13.81 5.42 -8.96
C GLY A 441 15.33 5.24 -9.06
N ILE A 442 15.98 4.33 -8.33
CA ILE A 442 17.42 4.13 -8.38
C ILE A 442 17.82 3.44 -9.70
N ASN A 443 18.77 4.02 -10.44
CA ASN A 443 19.24 3.44 -11.69
C ASN A 443 20.22 2.28 -11.44
N MET A 444 19.69 1.15 -11.03
CA MET A 444 20.42 -0.10 -10.79
C MET A 444 19.79 -1.23 -11.62
N PRO A 445 19.94 -1.23 -12.94
CA PRO A 445 19.38 -2.29 -13.76
C PRO A 445 20.24 -3.56 -13.65
N ALA A 446 19.58 -4.72 -13.61
CA ALA A 446 20.21 -6.03 -13.59
C ALA A 446 19.86 -6.80 -14.88
N ARG A 447 20.60 -7.86 -15.20
CA ARG A 447 20.18 -8.80 -16.25
C ARG A 447 18.93 -9.55 -15.83
N THR A 448 18.88 -9.96 -14.54
CA THR A 448 17.80 -10.76 -13.99
C THR A 448 17.22 -10.12 -12.72
N VAL A 449 15.90 -10.17 -12.61
CA VAL A 449 15.16 -9.86 -11.37
C VAL A 449 14.50 -11.12 -10.85
N ILE A 450 14.65 -11.37 -9.55
CA ILE A 450 14.04 -12.51 -8.87
C ILE A 450 13.02 -11.98 -7.85
N LEU A 451 11.82 -12.56 -7.85
CA LEU A 451 10.83 -12.35 -6.79
C LEU A 451 10.76 -13.62 -5.92
N GLU A 452 11.23 -13.52 -4.69
CA GLU A 452 11.20 -14.66 -3.76
C GLU A 452 9.76 -14.97 -3.29
N LYS A 453 8.89 -13.95 -3.20
CA LYS A 453 7.48 -14.04 -2.81
C LYS A 453 6.66 -13.03 -3.62
N LEU A 454 5.36 -13.30 -3.74
CA LEU A 454 4.39 -12.38 -4.34
C LEU A 454 3.50 -11.67 -3.30
N THR A 455 3.82 -11.81 -2.01
CA THR A 455 3.09 -11.18 -0.90
C THR A 455 4.04 -10.30 -0.10
N LYS A 456 3.55 -9.14 0.32
CA LYS A 456 4.27 -8.18 1.17
C LYS A 456 3.42 -7.76 2.37
N TYR A 457 4.08 -7.22 3.39
CA TYR A 457 3.40 -6.61 4.53
C TYR A 457 3.14 -5.13 4.25
N ASN A 458 1.87 -4.70 4.33
CA ASN A 458 1.46 -3.32 4.04
C ASN A 458 1.40 -2.41 5.28
N GLY A 459 1.90 -2.88 6.43
CA GLY A 459 1.78 -2.20 7.71
C GLY A 459 0.65 -2.72 8.59
N GLU A 460 -0.31 -3.47 8.04
CA GLU A 460 -1.46 -4.04 8.75
C GLU A 460 -1.57 -5.55 8.54
N THR A 461 -1.49 -5.98 7.28
CA THR A 461 -1.65 -7.39 6.89
C THR A 461 -0.70 -7.76 5.76
N HIS A 462 -0.53 -9.06 5.53
CA HIS A 462 0.10 -9.56 4.31
C HIS A 462 -0.87 -9.46 3.13
N VAL A 463 -0.46 -8.73 2.09
CA VAL A 463 -1.21 -8.52 0.86
C VAL A 463 -0.41 -8.98 -0.34
N ASP A 464 -1.09 -9.40 -1.41
CA ASP A 464 -0.44 -9.71 -2.67
C ASP A 464 0.09 -8.42 -3.32
N ILE A 465 1.22 -8.52 -4.04
CA ILE A 465 1.73 -7.41 -4.84
C ILE A 465 0.75 -7.11 -5.98
N THR A 466 0.60 -5.84 -6.27
CA THR A 466 -0.22 -5.38 -7.40
C THR A 466 0.50 -5.59 -8.75
N PRO A 467 -0.21 -5.66 -9.88
CA PRO A 467 0.40 -5.71 -11.21
C PRO A 467 1.37 -4.55 -11.48
N GLY A 468 1.06 -3.36 -10.95
CA GLY A 468 1.93 -2.19 -11.06
C GLY A 468 3.27 -2.41 -10.34
N GLU A 469 3.24 -2.87 -9.10
CA GLU A 469 4.44 -3.20 -8.33
C GLU A 469 5.24 -4.33 -9.01
N TYR A 470 4.55 -5.37 -9.50
CA TYR A 470 5.19 -6.43 -10.27
C TYR A 470 5.95 -5.88 -11.48
N THR A 471 5.32 -4.96 -12.24
CA THR A 471 5.91 -4.32 -13.42
C THR A 471 7.10 -3.43 -13.05
N GLN A 472 7.02 -2.67 -11.95
CA GLN A 472 8.12 -1.84 -11.46
C GLN A 472 9.32 -2.70 -11.02
N LEU A 473 9.07 -3.75 -10.24
CA LEU A 473 10.11 -4.67 -9.77
C LEU A 473 10.79 -5.37 -10.95
N THR A 474 10.03 -6.02 -11.83
CA THR A 474 10.53 -6.75 -12.99
C THR A 474 11.07 -5.84 -14.10
N GLY A 475 10.63 -4.59 -14.09
CA GLY A 475 11.11 -3.52 -14.96
C GLY A 475 12.61 -3.25 -14.88
N ARG A 476 13.24 -3.61 -13.76
CA ARG A 476 14.71 -3.51 -13.53
C ARG A 476 15.52 -4.54 -14.29
N ALA A 477 14.89 -5.58 -14.83
CA ALA A 477 15.59 -6.59 -15.62
C ALA A 477 15.88 -6.10 -17.05
N GLY A 478 17.05 -6.42 -17.60
CA GLY A 478 17.48 -6.03 -18.94
C GLY A 478 18.09 -4.63 -19.02
N ARG A 479 19.43 -4.57 -19.16
CA ARG A 479 20.18 -3.31 -19.25
C ARG A 479 20.24 -2.84 -20.70
N ARG A 480 19.68 -1.67 -21.01
CA ARG A 480 19.70 -1.08 -22.36
C ARG A 480 21.16 -0.88 -22.82
N GLY A 481 21.47 -1.30 -24.04
CA GLY A 481 22.82 -1.20 -24.62
C GLY A 481 23.83 -2.25 -24.14
N ILE A 482 23.47 -3.10 -23.15
CA ILE A 482 24.34 -4.16 -22.60
C ILE A 482 23.71 -5.55 -22.80
N ASP A 483 22.46 -5.73 -22.38
CA ASP A 483 21.76 -7.00 -22.46
C ASP A 483 20.86 -7.05 -23.71
N ILE A 484 20.84 -8.19 -24.39
CA ILE A 484 19.94 -8.46 -25.53
C ILE A 484 18.53 -8.76 -24.97
N GLU A 485 18.44 -9.35 -23.78
CA GLU A 485 17.22 -9.75 -23.11
C GLU A 485 17.35 -9.64 -21.60
N GLY A 486 16.23 -9.41 -20.92
CA GLY A 486 16.11 -9.40 -19.46
C GLY A 486 15.24 -10.55 -18.99
N HIS A 487 15.42 -10.97 -17.73
CA HIS A 487 14.75 -12.12 -17.15
C HIS A 487 14.05 -11.77 -15.86
N ALA A 488 12.76 -12.11 -15.73
CA ALA A 488 12.01 -12.08 -14.49
C ALA A 488 11.77 -13.51 -14.01
N VAL A 489 12.30 -13.86 -12.84
CA VAL A 489 12.25 -15.21 -12.28
C VAL A 489 11.45 -15.19 -10.98
N ILE A 490 10.35 -15.92 -10.93
CA ILE A 490 9.52 -16.04 -9.75
C ILE A 490 9.81 -17.37 -9.05
N ALA A 491 10.31 -17.32 -7.81
CA ALA A 491 10.57 -18.51 -7.02
C ALA A 491 9.25 -19.19 -6.63
N TRP A 492 9.12 -20.46 -6.98
CA TRP A 492 7.95 -21.25 -6.64
C TRP A 492 7.79 -21.41 -5.13
N ARG A 493 6.55 -21.25 -4.67
CA ARG A 493 6.09 -21.48 -3.30
C ARG A 493 4.77 -22.28 -3.33
N PRO A 494 4.40 -23.01 -2.25
CA PRO A 494 3.17 -23.81 -2.21
C PRO A 494 1.89 -23.03 -2.55
N ASN A 495 1.87 -21.72 -2.28
CA ASN A 495 0.73 -20.84 -2.57
C ASN A 495 0.88 -20.06 -3.89
N THR A 496 1.97 -20.25 -4.65
CA THR A 496 2.22 -19.54 -5.92
C THR A 496 1.74 -20.39 -7.08
N THR A 497 0.68 -19.97 -7.76
CA THR A 497 0.18 -20.64 -8.98
C THR A 497 0.72 -19.95 -10.23
N ALA A 498 0.99 -20.72 -11.27
CA ALA A 498 1.45 -20.16 -12.55
C ALA A 498 0.41 -19.23 -13.18
N ALA A 499 -0.88 -19.48 -12.98
CA ALA A 499 -1.96 -18.61 -13.45
C ALA A 499 -1.92 -17.23 -12.76
N HIS A 500 -1.67 -17.18 -11.45
CA HIS A 500 -1.52 -15.92 -10.73
C HIS A 500 -0.31 -15.13 -11.22
N VAL A 501 0.85 -15.80 -11.41
CA VAL A 501 2.05 -15.15 -11.97
C VAL A 501 1.78 -14.63 -13.38
N ALA A 502 1.09 -15.42 -14.22
CA ALA A 502 0.72 -15.01 -15.58
C ALA A 502 -0.23 -13.79 -15.58
N SER A 503 -1.17 -13.73 -14.66
CA SER A 503 -2.06 -12.57 -14.49
C SER A 503 -1.28 -11.31 -14.14
N LEU A 504 -0.33 -11.38 -13.19
CA LEU A 504 0.53 -10.25 -12.84
C LEU A 504 1.42 -9.82 -14.00
N ALA A 505 2.00 -10.78 -14.74
CA ALA A 505 2.91 -10.53 -15.86
C ALA A 505 2.21 -9.95 -17.10
N SER A 506 0.92 -10.26 -17.31
CA SER A 506 0.13 -9.82 -18.46
C SER A 506 -0.54 -8.46 -18.24
N THR A 507 -0.76 -8.07 -16.99
CA THR A 507 -1.36 -6.78 -16.64
C THR A 507 -0.25 -5.73 -16.55
N ARG A 508 0.02 -5.05 -17.66
CA ARG A 508 1.14 -4.09 -17.76
C ARG A 508 0.84 -2.71 -17.19
N THR A 509 -0.40 -2.41 -16.93
CA THR A 509 -0.85 -1.08 -16.53
C THR A 509 -1.68 -1.14 -15.24
N TYR A 510 -1.59 -0.11 -14.44
CA TYR A 510 -2.38 0.08 -13.21
C TYR A 510 -2.98 1.49 -13.19
N PRO A 511 -4.14 1.71 -12.55
CA PRO A 511 -4.76 3.02 -12.50
C PRO A 511 -3.98 3.96 -11.58
N LEU A 512 -3.73 5.18 -12.07
CA LEU A 512 -3.21 6.28 -11.27
C LEU A 512 -4.39 6.91 -10.51
N ASN A 513 -4.45 6.70 -9.21
CA ASN A 513 -5.47 7.29 -8.35
C ASN A 513 -4.83 8.36 -7.48
N SER A 514 -5.49 9.51 -7.38
CA SER A 514 -5.03 10.58 -6.49
C SER A 514 -5.08 10.15 -5.02
N SER A 515 -4.04 10.49 -4.28
CA SER A 515 -3.96 10.38 -2.82
C SER A 515 -4.14 11.73 -2.10
N PHE A 516 -4.44 12.78 -2.84
CA PHE A 516 -4.50 14.15 -2.37
C PHE A 516 -5.52 14.34 -1.25
N ARG A 517 -5.05 14.98 -0.15
CA ARG A 517 -5.89 15.40 0.98
C ARG A 517 -5.33 16.71 1.54
N PRO A 518 -6.16 17.73 1.78
CA PRO A 518 -5.71 18.96 2.43
C PRO A 518 -5.16 18.69 3.84
N THR A 519 -3.99 19.26 4.15
CA THR A 519 -3.38 19.27 5.49
C THR A 519 -3.53 20.65 6.14
N TYR A 520 -3.24 20.76 7.43
CA TYR A 520 -3.31 22.04 8.15
C TYR A 520 -2.29 23.04 7.62
N ASN A 521 -1.04 22.61 7.42
CA ASN A 521 0.02 23.42 6.83
C ASN A 521 -0.35 23.90 5.43
N MET A 522 -0.86 23.01 4.56
CA MET A 522 -1.33 23.39 3.22
C MET A 522 -2.44 24.44 3.30
N ALA A 523 -3.46 24.24 4.16
CA ALA A 523 -4.53 25.19 4.30
C ALA A 523 -4.05 26.57 4.75
N ALA A 524 -3.13 26.61 5.72
CA ALA A 524 -2.51 27.86 6.17
C ALA A 524 -1.73 28.57 5.04
N ASN A 525 -0.91 27.84 4.27
CA ASN A 525 -0.16 28.40 3.15
C ASN A 525 -1.09 28.94 2.05
N LEU A 526 -2.12 28.20 1.68
CA LEU A 526 -3.08 28.61 0.66
C LEU A 526 -3.90 29.83 1.07
N ILE A 527 -4.36 29.87 2.34
CA ILE A 527 -5.08 31.04 2.88
C ILE A 527 -4.19 32.28 2.85
N ALA A 528 -2.92 32.15 3.27
CA ALA A 528 -1.99 33.27 3.29
C ALA A 528 -1.67 33.83 1.90
N THR A 529 -1.57 32.94 0.89
CA THR A 529 -1.11 33.32 -0.46
C THR A 529 -2.28 33.76 -1.35
N TYR A 530 -3.43 33.11 -1.23
CA TYR A 530 -4.53 33.28 -2.20
C TYR A 530 -5.87 33.70 -1.58
N GLY A 531 -6.00 33.73 -0.26
CA GLY A 531 -7.28 33.92 0.41
C GLY A 531 -8.22 32.72 0.27
N ALA A 532 -9.40 32.78 0.90
CA ALA A 532 -10.30 31.61 0.99
C ALA A 532 -10.94 31.21 -0.35
N GLU A 533 -11.40 32.18 -1.14
CA GLU A 533 -12.17 31.89 -2.36
C GLU A 533 -11.28 31.29 -3.46
N ARG A 534 -10.10 31.89 -3.67
CA ARG A 534 -9.15 31.39 -4.67
C ARG A 534 -8.57 30.04 -4.24
N THR A 535 -8.36 29.82 -2.94
CA THR A 535 -7.97 28.52 -2.41
C THR A 535 -8.96 27.42 -2.74
N ARG A 536 -10.27 27.67 -2.59
CA ARG A 536 -11.30 26.69 -2.97
C ARG A 536 -11.21 26.33 -4.45
N LYS A 537 -11.07 27.34 -5.33
CA LYS A 537 -10.92 27.12 -6.79
C LYS A 537 -9.68 26.27 -7.11
N ILE A 538 -8.56 26.54 -6.43
CA ILE A 538 -7.32 25.77 -6.57
C ILE A 538 -7.54 24.30 -6.15
N LEU A 539 -8.17 24.07 -5.00
CA LEU A 539 -8.45 22.71 -4.52
C LEU A 539 -9.46 21.95 -5.39
N GLU A 540 -10.42 22.66 -5.99
CA GLU A 540 -11.37 22.14 -6.97
C GLU A 540 -10.66 21.75 -8.29
N SER A 541 -9.49 22.31 -8.60
CA SER A 541 -8.67 21.92 -9.76
C SER A 541 -7.75 20.71 -9.50
N SER A 542 -7.75 20.11 -8.30
CA SER A 542 -6.93 18.94 -7.99
C SER A 542 -7.33 17.71 -8.80
N PHE A 543 -6.38 16.79 -9.05
CA PHE A 543 -6.66 15.53 -9.73
C PHE A 543 -7.65 14.65 -8.94
N ALA A 544 -7.57 14.71 -7.61
CA ALA A 544 -8.56 14.06 -6.74
C ALA A 544 -9.99 14.53 -7.03
N GLN A 545 -10.19 15.85 -7.17
CA GLN A 545 -11.51 16.42 -7.51
C GLN A 545 -11.91 16.08 -8.95
N PHE A 546 -10.97 16.18 -9.89
CA PHE A 546 -11.20 15.80 -11.29
C PHE A 546 -11.67 14.33 -11.42
N GLN A 547 -11.02 13.40 -10.71
CA GLN A 547 -11.44 11.99 -10.67
C GLN A 547 -12.80 11.81 -10.01
N ALA A 548 -13.07 12.55 -8.93
CA ALA A 548 -14.37 12.53 -8.25
C ALA A 548 -15.48 12.99 -9.20
N ASP A 549 -15.31 14.09 -9.91
CA ASP A 549 -16.28 14.67 -10.83
C ASP A 549 -16.56 13.74 -12.02
N LYS A 550 -15.52 13.17 -12.62
CA LYS A 550 -15.67 12.19 -13.71
C LYS A 550 -16.46 10.95 -13.27
N SER A 551 -16.22 10.46 -12.06
CA SER A 551 -16.97 9.34 -11.49
C SER A 551 -18.44 9.67 -11.24
N VAL A 552 -18.77 10.95 -11.01
CA VAL A 552 -20.14 11.44 -10.79
C VAL A 552 -20.93 11.47 -12.08
N VAL A 553 -20.33 11.80 -13.24
CA VAL A 553 -21.02 11.86 -14.53
C VAL A 553 -21.69 10.53 -14.89
N GLY A 554 -20.98 9.41 -14.71
CA GLY A 554 -21.54 8.07 -14.97
C GLY A 554 -22.69 7.72 -14.01
N VAL A 555 -22.59 8.14 -12.75
CA VAL A 555 -23.63 7.92 -11.74
C VAL A 555 -24.83 8.84 -12.03
N ALA A 556 -24.62 10.09 -12.42
CA ALA A 556 -25.67 11.04 -12.78
C ALA A 556 -26.46 10.56 -14.02
N ALA A 557 -25.79 9.99 -15.02
CA ALA A 557 -26.46 9.38 -16.17
C ALA A 557 -27.37 8.21 -15.76
N ARG A 558 -26.91 7.37 -14.79
CA ARG A 558 -27.74 6.29 -14.23
C ARG A 558 -28.93 6.86 -13.42
N VAL A 559 -28.73 7.91 -12.66
CA VAL A 559 -29.82 8.59 -11.91
C VAL A 559 -30.88 9.08 -12.89
N ARG A 560 -30.52 9.79 -13.98
CA ARG A 560 -31.48 10.25 -15.01
C ARG A 560 -32.21 9.08 -15.67
N LYS A 561 -31.52 8.00 -16.01
CA LYS A 561 -32.16 6.79 -16.56
C LYS A 561 -33.16 6.20 -15.57
N ASN A 562 -32.80 6.12 -14.31
CA ASN A 562 -33.68 5.63 -13.25
C ASN A 562 -34.88 6.55 -13.04
N GLU A 563 -34.72 7.88 -13.08
CA GLU A 563 -35.80 8.88 -12.94
C GLU A 563 -36.83 8.74 -14.08
N ASN A 564 -36.38 8.55 -15.32
CA ASN A 564 -37.27 8.28 -16.43
C ASN A 564 -38.05 6.96 -16.23
N ALA A 565 -37.41 5.92 -15.73
CA ALA A 565 -38.06 4.65 -15.41
C ALA A 565 -39.06 4.77 -14.23
N LEU A 566 -38.70 5.58 -13.22
CA LEU A 566 -39.55 5.87 -12.05
C LEU A 566 -40.84 6.58 -12.47
N THR A 567 -40.77 7.51 -13.43
CA THR A 567 -41.95 8.18 -14.01
C THR A 567 -42.88 7.15 -14.66
N GLY A 568 -42.37 6.24 -15.48
CA GLY A 568 -43.18 5.18 -16.11
C GLY A 568 -43.78 4.19 -15.09
N TYR A 569 -43.04 3.85 -14.03
CA TYR A 569 -43.58 3.00 -12.96
C TYR A 569 -44.64 3.75 -12.15
N HIS A 570 -44.49 5.05 -11.91
CA HIS A 570 -45.47 5.85 -11.23
C HIS A 570 -46.77 5.93 -11.99
N GLU A 571 -46.70 6.11 -13.31
CA GLU A 571 -47.89 6.07 -14.19
C GLU A 571 -48.57 4.70 -14.16
N SER A 572 -47.78 3.62 -14.23
CA SER A 572 -48.27 2.24 -14.23
C SER A 572 -48.91 1.80 -12.91
N MET A 573 -48.63 2.46 -11.77
CA MET A 573 -49.24 2.19 -10.47
C MET A 573 -50.45 3.09 -10.17
N ARG A 574 -50.81 4.04 -11.06
CA ARG A 574 -51.99 4.92 -10.83
C ARG A 574 -53.24 4.10 -10.67
N CYS A 575 -53.98 4.39 -9.61
CA CYS A 575 -55.26 3.76 -9.35
C CYS A 575 -56.39 4.79 -9.54
N HIS A 576 -57.49 4.38 -10.16
CA HIS A 576 -58.65 5.21 -10.41
C HIS A 576 -59.43 5.55 -9.13
N LEU A 577 -59.17 4.80 -8.03
CA LEU A 577 -59.88 4.99 -6.75
C LEU A 577 -59.13 5.94 -5.79
N GLY A 578 -57.87 6.20 -6.01
CA GLY A 578 -57.09 7.06 -5.13
C GLY A 578 -55.55 6.91 -5.35
N ASP A 579 -54.75 7.54 -4.44
CA ASP A 579 -53.29 7.46 -4.50
C ASP A 579 -52.79 6.09 -4.04
N PHE A 580 -52.34 5.30 -5.01
CA PHE A 580 -51.78 3.96 -4.75
C PHE A 580 -50.41 3.98 -4.07
N ALA A 581 -49.64 5.03 -4.25
CA ALA A 581 -48.35 5.18 -3.60
C ALA A 581 -48.52 5.28 -2.09
N GLU A 582 -49.49 6.05 -1.62
CA GLU A 582 -49.87 6.18 -0.21
C GLU A 582 -50.34 4.81 0.36
N TYR A 583 -51.22 4.12 -0.35
CA TYR A 583 -51.66 2.79 0.05
C TYR A 583 -50.49 1.78 0.17
N PHE A 584 -49.59 1.80 -0.75
CA PHE A 584 -48.44 0.87 -0.76
C PHE A 584 -47.41 1.26 0.33
N ALA A 585 -47.23 2.55 0.65
CA ALA A 585 -46.43 2.99 1.77
C ALA A 585 -46.96 2.42 3.09
N LEU A 586 -48.30 2.49 3.35
CA LEU A 586 -48.92 1.86 4.52
C LEU A 586 -48.62 0.34 4.59
N ARG A 587 -48.73 -0.37 3.46
CA ARG A 587 -48.40 -1.80 3.37
C ARG A 587 -46.95 -2.13 3.72
N ARG A 588 -46.04 -1.29 3.28
CA ARG A 588 -44.61 -1.40 3.61
C ARG A 588 -44.32 -1.12 5.09
N ASP A 589 -44.89 -0.10 5.64
CA ASP A 589 -44.69 0.28 7.03
C ASP A 589 -45.22 -0.79 7.98
N ILE A 590 -46.35 -1.43 7.66
CA ILE A 590 -46.86 -2.59 8.38
C ILE A 590 -45.83 -3.75 8.32
N ASN A 591 -45.35 -4.11 7.13
CA ASN A 591 -44.35 -5.18 6.96
C ASN A 591 -43.02 -4.89 7.68
N ALA A 592 -42.59 -3.63 7.68
CA ALA A 592 -41.37 -3.20 8.38
C ALA A 592 -41.51 -3.30 9.91
N LEU A 593 -42.68 -2.90 10.45
CA LEU A 593 -42.98 -3.00 11.88
C LEU A 593 -43.15 -4.48 12.31
N GLU A 594 -43.77 -5.31 11.47
CA GLU A 594 -43.90 -6.75 11.73
C GLU A 594 -42.52 -7.43 11.79
N LYS A 595 -41.63 -7.17 10.83
CA LYS A 595 -40.23 -7.64 10.85
C LYS A 595 -39.43 -7.12 12.04
N LYS A 596 -39.67 -5.86 12.45
CA LYS A 596 -39.04 -5.27 13.64
C LYS A 596 -39.55 -5.99 14.92
N ALA A 597 -40.84 -6.29 15.00
CA ALA A 597 -41.47 -7.00 16.10
C ALA A 597 -40.91 -8.44 16.20
N GLU A 598 -40.79 -9.16 15.05
CA GLU A 598 -40.16 -10.49 15.00
C GLU A 598 -38.71 -10.48 15.48
N LYS A 599 -37.89 -9.52 14.99
CA LYS A 599 -36.49 -9.39 15.44
C LYS A 599 -36.39 -9.07 16.93
N THR A 600 -37.26 -8.24 17.45
CA THR A 600 -37.30 -7.92 18.88
C THR A 600 -37.67 -9.14 19.70
N ASN A 601 -38.70 -9.90 19.27
CA ASN A 601 -39.11 -11.13 19.92
C ASN A 601 -38.00 -12.19 19.90
N GLN A 602 -37.30 -12.36 18.77
CA GLN A 602 -36.15 -13.24 18.69
C GLN A 602 -35.00 -12.82 19.61
N ARG A 603 -34.74 -11.53 19.75
CA ARG A 603 -33.73 -11.02 20.69
C ARG A 603 -34.11 -11.29 22.13
N HIS A 604 -35.37 -11.07 22.51
CA HIS A 604 -35.87 -11.35 23.85
C HIS A 604 -35.82 -12.84 24.18
N ALA A 605 -36.25 -13.70 23.24
CA ALA A 605 -36.16 -15.15 23.40
C ALA A 605 -34.71 -15.62 23.58
N CYS A 606 -33.79 -15.06 22.78
CA CYS A 606 -32.35 -15.36 22.91
C CYS A 606 -31.77 -14.88 24.26
N THR A 607 -32.20 -13.74 24.77
CA THR A 607 -31.77 -13.22 26.08
C THR A 607 -32.27 -14.09 27.22
N GLN A 608 -33.53 -14.56 27.17
CA GLN A 608 -34.10 -15.48 28.15
C GLN A 608 -33.40 -16.85 28.10
N ALA A 609 -33.13 -17.38 26.90
CA ALA A 609 -32.37 -18.61 26.73
C ALA A 609 -30.93 -18.45 27.27
N HIS A 610 -30.31 -17.30 27.07
CA HIS A 610 -28.96 -17.01 27.59
C HIS A 610 -28.90 -17.08 29.12
N GLN A 611 -29.88 -16.53 29.82
CA GLN A 611 -29.99 -16.60 31.28
C GLN A 611 -30.26 -18.05 31.75
N SER A 612 -31.22 -18.76 31.15
CA SER A 612 -31.56 -20.10 31.50
C SER A 612 -30.41 -21.12 31.31
N ILE A 613 -29.61 -20.97 30.23
CA ILE A 613 -28.46 -21.84 29.97
C ILE A 613 -27.42 -21.76 31.08
N GLN A 614 -27.25 -20.61 31.69
CA GLN A 614 -26.27 -20.42 32.80
C GLN A 614 -26.68 -21.16 34.08
N GLU A 615 -27.97 -21.42 34.28
CA GLU A 615 -28.54 -22.11 35.44
C GLU A 615 -28.51 -23.61 35.29
N LEU A 616 -28.35 -24.14 34.04
CA LEU A 616 -28.36 -25.60 33.79
C LEU A 616 -27.09 -26.26 34.38
N LEU A 617 -27.31 -27.42 34.99
CA LEU A 617 -26.28 -28.23 35.60
C LEU A 617 -26.05 -29.55 34.82
N PRO A 618 -24.84 -30.11 34.84
CA PRO A 618 -24.59 -31.41 34.25
C PRO A 618 -25.51 -32.49 34.86
N GLY A 619 -26.17 -33.22 33.99
CA GLY A 619 -27.19 -34.19 34.34
C GLY A 619 -28.64 -33.75 34.13
N ASP A 620 -28.88 -32.44 33.91
CA ASP A 620 -30.21 -31.94 33.56
C ASP A 620 -30.63 -32.45 32.19
N ILE A 621 -31.87 -32.92 32.08
CA ILE A 621 -32.47 -33.32 30.83
C ILE A 621 -33.33 -32.17 30.36
N ILE A 622 -33.05 -31.67 29.18
CA ILE A 622 -33.74 -30.56 28.53
C ILE A 622 -34.42 -31.01 27.26
N HIS A 623 -35.50 -30.31 26.89
CA HIS A 623 -36.21 -30.53 25.63
C HIS A 623 -35.89 -29.37 24.68
N ILE A 624 -35.43 -29.72 23.47
CA ILE A 624 -35.15 -28.73 22.38
C ILE A 624 -36.29 -28.85 21.36
N PRO A 625 -37.14 -27.82 21.21
CA PRO A 625 -38.41 -27.95 20.46
C PRO A 625 -38.21 -27.94 18.94
N THR A 626 -37.20 -27.20 18.44
CA THR A 626 -37.04 -26.95 17.03
C THR A 626 -35.58 -27.07 16.61
N GLY A 627 -35.31 -27.05 15.29
CA GLY A 627 -33.97 -27.01 14.71
C GLY A 627 -33.30 -28.38 14.62
N ARG A 628 -32.00 -28.36 14.35
CA ARG A 628 -31.15 -29.53 14.07
C ARG A 628 -30.90 -30.39 15.31
N LEU A 629 -31.13 -29.82 16.50
CA LEU A 629 -30.93 -30.49 17.78
C LEU A 629 -32.27 -30.91 18.43
N ARG A 630 -33.39 -30.87 17.73
CA ARG A 630 -34.74 -31.21 18.22
C ARG A 630 -34.77 -32.57 18.93
N GLY A 631 -35.40 -32.60 20.11
CA GLY A 631 -35.57 -33.78 20.93
C GLY A 631 -35.06 -33.57 22.36
N TYR A 632 -35.01 -34.63 23.14
CA TYR A 632 -34.49 -34.60 24.49
C TYR A 632 -32.95 -34.73 24.48
N ALA A 633 -32.29 -33.96 25.36
CA ALA A 633 -30.84 -34.02 25.53
C ALA A 633 -30.47 -33.88 27.00
N VAL A 634 -29.41 -34.57 27.43
CA VAL A 634 -28.83 -34.37 28.77
C VAL A 634 -27.63 -33.42 28.69
N VAL A 635 -27.61 -32.44 29.58
CA VAL A 635 -26.51 -31.49 29.74
C VAL A 635 -25.29 -32.23 30.30
N THR A 636 -24.18 -32.12 29.64
CA THR A 636 -22.93 -32.82 29.98
C THR A 636 -21.84 -31.91 30.54
N THR A 637 -21.83 -30.62 30.12
CA THR A 637 -20.91 -29.60 30.64
C THR A 637 -21.68 -28.32 30.99
N ARG A 638 -21.20 -27.61 32.04
CA ARG A 638 -21.75 -26.32 32.39
C ARG A 638 -21.29 -25.26 31.40
N ALA A 639 -22.02 -24.15 31.30
CA ALA A 639 -21.61 -23.00 30.47
C ALA A 639 -20.28 -22.42 30.98
N GLU A 640 -19.32 -22.32 30.05
CA GLU A 640 -17.94 -21.87 30.36
C GLU A 640 -17.77 -20.34 30.30
N SER A 641 -18.69 -19.61 29.67
CA SER A 641 -18.58 -18.16 29.43
C SER A 641 -19.90 -17.45 29.74
N ASN A 642 -19.79 -16.29 30.39
CA ASN A 642 -20.94 -15.43 30.66
C ASN A 642 -21.37 -14.59 29.42
N THR A 643 -20.51 -14.39 28.44
CA THR A 643 -20.80 -13.56 27.27
C THR A 643 -21.34 -14.38 26.09
N ASP A 644 -20.93 -15.63 25.94
CA ASP A 644 -21.40 -16.56 24.89
C ASP A 644 -21.53 -17.97 25.51
N PRO A 645 -22.60 -18.22 26.31
CA PRO A 645 -22.73 -19.47 27.02
C PRO A 645 -22.99 -20.62 26.05
N ARG A 646 -22.18 -21.65 26.16
CA ARG A 646 -22.26 -22.88 25.38
C ARG A 646 -22.29 -24.07 26.35
N ILE A 647 -23.23 -24.94 26.18
CA ILE A 647 -23.35 -26.16 26.94
C ILE A 647 -23.10 -27.38 26.07
N GLY A 648 -22.37 -28.34 26.59
CA GLY A 648 -22.28 -29.66 25.97
C GLY A 648 -23.53 -30.45 26.28
N ILE A 649 -24.11 -31.06 25.28
CA ILE A 649 -25.29 -31.94 25.40
C ILE A 649 -25.04 -33.29 24.76
N LEU A 650 -25.71 -34.29 25.28
CA LEU A 650 -25.81 -35.62 24.66
C LEU A 650 -27.27 -35.89 24.25
N THR A 651 -27.51 -36.08 22.96
CA THR A 651 -28.84 -36.30 22.37
C THR A 651 -29.30 -37.76 22.57
N GLU A 652 -30.58 -38.02 22.32
CA GLU A 652 -31.18 -39.37 22.38
C GLU A 652 -30.47 -40.40 21.50
N ASP A 653 -29.90 -39.93 20.37
CA ASP A 653 -29.15 -40.77 19.43
C ASP A 653 -27.70 -41.03 19.88
N ALA A 654 -27.39 -40.75 21.14
CA ALA A 654 -26.07 -40.93 21.75
C ALA A 654 -24.94 -40.09 21.05
N HIS A 655 -25.25 -38.92 20.47
CA HIS A 655 -24.29 -37.98 19.90
C HIS A 655 -24.04 -36.80 20.83
N THR A 656 -22.78 -36.50 21.05
CA THR A 656 -22.39 -35.28 21.75
C THR A 656 -22.48 -34.09 20.82
N ARG A 657 -23.08 -32.98 21.26
CA ARG A 657 -23.25 -31.72 20.52
C ARG A 657 -23.03 -30.56 21.47
N THR A 658 -22.88 -29.39 20.91
CA THR A 658 -22.85 -28.12 21.67
C THR A 658 -24.12 -27.36 21.34
N ALA A 659 -24.84 -26.92 22.35
CA ALA A 659 -26.01 -26.06 22.19
C ALA A 659 -25.72 -24.65 22.66
N THR A 660 -26.31 -23.69 21.97
CA THR A 660 -26.15 -22.23 22.19
C THR A 660 -27.52 -21.61 22.45
N PRO A 661 -27.61 -20.37 22.97
CA PRO A 661 -28.91 -19.70 23.19
C PRO A 661 -29.79 -19.60 21.95
N ARG A 662 -29.22 -19.68 20.75
CA ARG A 662 -29.96 -19.62 19.48
C ARG A 662 -30.71 -20.92 19.13
N ASP A 663 -30.36 -22.00 19.77
CA ASP A 663 -31.00 -23.32 19.54
C ASP A 663 -32.27 -23.46 20.37
N PHE A 664 -32.65 -22.43 21.18
CA PHE A 664 -33.80 -22.45 22.08
C PHE A 664 -34.76 -21.25 21.83
N GLU A 665 -36.04 -21.48 22.08
CA GLU A 665 -37.11 -20.49 21.89
C GLU A 665 -37.60 -19.94 23.24
N GLY A 666 -36.70 -19.35 24.04
CA GLY A 666 -37.05 -18.78 25.35
C GLY A 666 -36.45 -19.49 26.55
N ILE A 667 -37.18 -19.50 27.68
CA ILE A 667 -36.73 -20.07 28.94
C ILE A 667 -36.58 -21.61 28.81
N ILE A 668 -35.48 -22.14 29.26
CA ILE A 668 -35.15 -23.56 29.25
C ILE A 668 -35.31 -24.12 30.69
N ASP A 669 -36.33 -24.90 30.89
CA ASP A 669 -36.55 -25.62 32.17
C ASP A 669 -36.07 -27.07 32.03
N PRO A 670 -35.32 -27.59 33.02
CA PRO A 670 -34.97 -28.98 33.02
C PRO A 670 -36.23 -29.89 33.26
N VAL A 671 -36.43 -30.83 32.37
CA VAL A 671 -37.58 -31.74 32.42
C VAL A 671 -37.37 -32.80 33.50
N SER A 672 -36.14 -33.24 33.71
CA SER A 672 -35.72 -34.24 34.70
C SER A 672 -34.20 -34.11 34.93
N ARG A 673 -33.64 -34.90 35.86
CA ARG A 673 -32.21 -34.91 36.14
C ARG A 673 -31.72 -36.34 36.37
N ILE A 674 -30.57 -36.69 35.78
CA ILE A 674 -29.86 -37.96 36.05
C ILE A 674 -28.51 -37.69 36.74
N LYS A 675 -28.08 -38.62 37.60
CA LYS A 675 -26.76 -38.58 38.17
C LYS A 675 -25.69 -39.03 37.17
N LEU A 676 -24.81 -38.09 36.77
CA LEU A 676 -23.66 -38.39 35.93
C LEU A 676 -22.46 -38.80 36.79
N PRO A 677 -21.64 -39.79 36.36
CA PRO A 677 -20.38 -40.13 37.04
C PRO A 677 -19.41 -38.96 37.13
N LYS A 678 -18.71 -38.79 38.25
CA LYS A 678 -17.75 -37.66 38.47
C LYS A 678 -16.61 -37.57 37.39
N ARG A 679 -16.32 -38.66 36.68
CA ARG A 679 -15.30 -38.75 35.62
C ARG A 679 -15.88 -39.17 34.28
N LEU A 680 -17.01 -38.61 33.89
CA LEU A 680 -17.64 -38.92 32.59
C LEU A 680 -16.86 -38.24 31.47
N THR A 681 -16.26 -38.98 30.53
CA THR A 681 -15.49 -38.41 29.41
C THR A 681 -16.25 -38.38 28.10
N LEU A 682 -17.29 -39.22 27.94
CA LEU A 682 -18.10 -39.42 26.70
C LEU A 682 -17.27 -39.67 25.43
N LYS A 683 -16.01 -40.07 25.59
CA LYS A 683 -15.10 -40.36 24.47
C LYS A 683 -15.47 -41.69 23.80
N THR A 684 -15.91 -42.68 24.56
CA THR A 684 -16.22 -44.00 24.04
C THR A 684 -17.68 -44.09 23.59
N PRO A 685 -17.99 -44.84 22.51
CA PRO A 685 -19.39 -45.09 22.07
C PRO A 685 -20.22 -45.77 23.15
N LYS A 686 -19.60 -46.59 24.03
CA LYS A 686 -20.26 -47.27 25.12
C LYS A 686 -20.79 -46.31 26.15
N GLU A 687 -19.91 -45.37 26.66
CA GLU A 687 -20.31 -44.35 27.65
C GLU A 687 -21.45 -43.47 27.14
N ARG A 688 -21.45 -43.14 25.85
CA ARG A 688 -22.49 -42.32 25.24
C ARG A 688 -23.83 -43.05 25.18
N ARG A 689 -23.83 -44.33 24.78
CA ARG A 689 -25.05 -45.14 24.72
C ARG A 689 -25.60 -45.41 26.14
N ASP A 690 -24.75 -45.71 27.13
CA ASP A 690 -25.15 -45.93 28.50
C ASP A 690 -25.78 -44.68 29.12
N THR A 691 -25.21 -43.51 28.85
CA THR A 691 -25.76 -42.22 29.31
C THR A 691 -27.09 -41.89 28.62
N ALA A 692 -27.19 -42.09 27.29
CA ALA A 692 -28.42 -41.90 26.57
C ALA A 692 -29.54 -42.91 27.02
N SER A 693 -29.15 -44.12 27.38
CA SER A 693 -30.10 -45.13 27.95
C SER A 693 -30.63 -44.70 29.31
N ARG A 694 -29.77 -44.16 30.18
CA ARG A 694 -30.20 -43.60 31.49
C ARG A 694 -31.12 -42.39 31.32
N MET A 695 -30.85 -41.53 30.35
CA MET A 695 -31.73 -40.39 30.00
C MET A 695 -33.12 -40.90 29.58
N ARG A 696 -33.17 -41.86 28.67
CA ARG A 696 -34.45 -42.47 28.21
C ARG A 696 -35.23 -43.15 29.36
N GLN A 697 -34.53 -43.84 30.24
CA GLN A 697 -35.15 -44.45 31.42
C GLN A 697 -35.75 -43.35 32.34
N ALA A 698 -35.02 -42.30 32.64
CA ALA A 698 -35.49 -41.18 33.44
C ALA A 698 -36.72 -40.48 32.82
N LEU A 699 -36.81 -40.41 31.51
CA LEU A 699 -37.96 -39.88 30.78
C LEU A 699 -39.18 -40.81 30.81
N ILE A 700 -38.97 -42.11 30.92
CA ILE A 700 -40.04 -43.10 31.09
C ILE A 700 -40.56 -43.05 32.54
N ASP A 701 -39.68 -42.97 33.53
CA ASP A 701 -40.02 -42.93 34.97
C ASP A 701 -40.74 -41.62 35.35
N HIS A 702 -40.35 -40.50 34.75
CA HIS A 702 -40.96 -39.19 34.92
C HIS A 702 -41.65 -38.76 33.60
N LYS A 703 -42.83 -39.35 33.30
CA LYS A 703 -43.62 -39.00 32.11
C LYS A 703 -43.73 -37.47 31.98
N PRO A 704 -42.98 -36.84 31.09
CA PRO A 704 -43.13 -35.39 30.89
C PRO A 704 -44.54 -35.12 30.39
N PRO A 705 -45.20 -34.02 30.79
CA PRO A 705 -46.49 -33.60 30.26
C PRO A 705 -46.40 -33.56 28.73
N ARG A 706 -47.42 -34.13 28.04
CA ARG A 706 -47.48 -34.25 26.56
C ARG A 706 -47.32 -32.95 25.78
N GLU A 707 -47.38 -31.79 26.46
CA GLU A 707 -47.13 -30.43 25.95
C GLU A 707 -46.40 -29.61 27.03
N THR A 708 -45.09 -29.59 26.99
CA THR A 708 -44.35 -28.51 27.63
C THR A 708 -44.67 -27.25 26.84
N LYS A 709 -45.71 -26.48 27.30
CA LYS A 709 -45.91 -25.12 26.82
C LYS A 709 -44.71 -24.35 27.28
N HIS A 710 -43.76 -24.09 26.36
CA HIS A 710 -42.67 -23.15 26.59
C HIS A 710 -43.32 -21.85 26.98
N ARG A 711 -43.05 -21.43 28.20
CA ARG A 711 -43.56 -20.18 28.77
C ARG A 711 -42.78 -18.99 28.16
N THR A 712 -43.11 -18.70 26.90
CA THR A 712 -42.67 -17.44 26.30
C THR A 712 -43.47 -16.34 26.94
N ILE A 713 -42.87 -15.61 27.86
CA ILE A 713 -43.47 -14.35 28.34
C ILE A 713 -43.37 -13.37 27.19
N THR A 714 -44.36 -13.35 26.31
CA THR A 714 -44.53 -12.33 25.28
C THR A 714 -45.07 -11.10 25.94
N GLU A 715 -44.27 -10.35 26.68
CA GLU A 715 -44.49 -8.95 26.90
C GLU A 715 -44.19 -8.23 25.58
N ARG A 716 -45.19 -8.17 24.70
CA ARG A 716 -45.14 -7.29 23.55
C ARG A 716 -45.19 -5.87 24.09
N PRO A 717 -44.29 -4.95 23.68
CA PRO A 717 -44.39 -3.57 24.01
C PRO A 717 -45.76 -3.06 23.49
N ASN A 718 -46.66 -2.69 24.38
CA ASN A 718 -48.05 -2.27 24.04
C ASN A 718 -48.10 -1.20 22.93
N GLY A 719 -47.12 -0.30 22.83
CA GLY A 719 -47.06 0.75 21.83
C GLY A 719 -46.81 0.25 20.37
N LEU A 720 -46.16 -0.89 20.15
CA LEU A 720 -45.87 -1.38 18.78
C LEU A 720 -47.11 -2.07 18.17
N GLN A 721 -47.90 -2.71 19.01
CA GLN A 721 -49.12 -3.39 18.60
C GLN A 721 -50.23 -2.35 18.24
N GLU A 722 -50.34 -1.29 19.04
CA GLU A 722 -51.25 -0.20 18.80
C GLU A 722 -50.91 0.54 17.49
N GLN A 723 -49.65 0.79 17.23
CA GLN A 723 -49.16 1.35 15.94
C GLN A 723 -49.53 0.44 14.76
N LEU A 724 -49.32 -0.87 14.86
CA LEU A 724 -49.69 -1.83 13.82
C LEU A 724 -51.19 -1.85 13.53
N GLU A 725 -52.03 -1.83 14.57
CA GLU A 725 -53.48 -1.80 14.41
C GLU A 725 -53.97 -0.49 13.79
N THR A 726 -53.35 0.64 14.18
CA THR A 726 -53.66 1.96 13.60
C THR A 726 -53.33 1.97 12.10
N LEU A 727 -52.14 1.46 11.70
CA LEU A 727 -51.75 1.40 10.29
C LEU A 727 -52.62 0.42 9.49
N ARG A 728 -52.97 -0.71 10.06
CA ARG A 728 -53.89 -1.70 9.43
C ARG A 728 -55.29 -1.11 9.22
N THR A 729 -55.77 -0.32 10.17
CA THR A 729 -57.08 0.40 10.06
C THR A 729 -57.01 1.44 8.98
N LYS A 730 -55.95 2.27 8.94
CA LYS A 730 -55.70 3.23 7.84
C LYS A 730 -55.64 2.56 6.49
N MET A 731 -54.97 1.44 6.38
CA MET A 731 -54.85 0.69 5.13
C MET A 731 -56.18 0.11 4.65
N ARG A 732 -57.03 -0.42 5.58
CA ARG A 732 -58.36 -0.94 5.25
C ARG A 732 -59.31 0.16 4.79
N ASN A 733 -59.22 1.34 5.38
CA ASN A 733 -60.08 2.49 5.05
C ASN A 733 -59.61 3.25 3.80
N HIS A 734 -58.45 2.90 3.25
CA HIS A 734 -57.93 3.57 2.07
C HIS A 734 -58.72 3.16 0.82
N PRO A 735 -59.12 4.09 -0.07
CA PRO A 735 -59.95 3.78 -1.26
C PRO A 735 -59.36 2.67 -2.13
N CYS A 736 -58.04 2.62 -2.30
CA CYS A 736 -57.37 1.61 -3.11
C CYS A 736 -57.38 0.20 -2.50
N HIS A 737 -57.85 0.01 -1.28
CA HIS A 737 -57.98 -1.30 -0.63
C HIS A 737 -59.00 -2.20 -1.37
N GLY A 738 -60.06 -1.59 -1.88
CA GLY A 738 -61.12 -2.28 -2.65
C GLY A 738 -60.83 -2.43 -4.16
N CYS A 739 -59.69 -2.02 -4.64
CA CYS A 739 -59.34 -2.07 -6.08
C CYS A 739 -59.17 -3.51 -6.56
N SER A 740 -59.84 -3.89 -7.65
CA SER A 740 -59.74 -5.22 -8.30
C SER A 740 -58.32 -5.48 -8.86
N GLU A 741 -57.61 -4.44 -9.29
CA GLU A 741 -56.26 -4.50 -9.84
C GLU A 741 -55.17 -4.21 -8.80
N ARG A 742 -55.53 -4.27 -7.54
CA ARG A 742 -54.67 -3.91 -6.41
C ARG A 742 -53.28 -4.62 -6.46
N GLU A 743 -53.23 -5.89 -6.77
CA GLU A 743 -51.98 -6.66 -6.80
C GLU A 743 -51.11 -6.35 -8.03
N THR A 744 -51.76 -5.94 -9.14
CA THR A 744 -51.03 -5.44 -10.31
C THR A 744 -50.35 -4.10 -10.02
N HIS A 745 -51.12 -3.17 -9.40
CA HIS A 745 -50.58 -1.88 -8.95
C HIS A 745 -49.51 -2.08 -7.88
N ALA A 746 -49.63 -3.05 -6.98
CA ALA A 746 -48.64 -3.35 -5.95
C ALA A 746 -47.31 -3.84 -6.54
N ARG A 747 -47.31 -4.65 -7.62
CA ARG A 747 -46.10 -5.07 -8.32
C ARG A 747 -45.33 -3.90 -8.95
N TRP A 748 -46.06 -2.93 -9.51
CA TRP A 748 -45.45 -1.71 -10.05
C TRP A 748 -44.94 -0.80 -8.94
N ALA A 749 -45.67 -0.63 -7.84
CA ALA A 749 -45.24 0.10 -6.67
C ALA A 749 -44.00 -0.49 -6.04
N GLU A 750 -43.88 -1.82 -5.94
CA GLU A 750 -42.68 -2.49 -5.41
C GLU A 750 -41.44 -2.21 -6.26
N ARG A 751 -41.59 -2.26 -7.61
CA ARG A 751 -40.52 -1.92 -8.55
C ARG A 751 -40.12 -0.45 -8.41
N TRP A 752 -41.10 0.43 -8.28
CA TRP A 752 -40.89 1.87 -8.09
C TRP A 752 -40.10 2.15 -6.81
N TYR A 753 -40.54 1.59 -5.70
CA TYR A 753 -39.87 1.79 -4.40
C TYR A 753 -38.46 1.24 -4.37
N LYS A 754 -38.21 0.07 -4.96
CA LYS A 754 -36.87 -0.51 -5.07
C LYS A 754 -35.94 0.40 -5.88
N LEU A 755 -36.39 0.79 -7.08
CA LEU A 755 -35.61 1.67 -7.95
C LEU A 755 -35.41 3.06 -7.34
N ASN A 756 -36.40 3.60 -6.65
CA ASN A 756 -36.27 4.89 -5.95
C ASN A 756 -35.26 4.83 -4.81
N SER A 757 -35.29 3.76 -4.00
CA SER A 757 -34.28 3.56 -2.94
C SER A 757 -32.86 3.43 -3.51
N ASP A 758 -32.69 2.70 -4.63
CA ASP A 758 -31.42 2.58 -5.32
C ASP A 758 -30.96 3.94 -5.87
N THR A 759 -31.89 4.72 -6.44
CA THR A 759 -31.62 6.06 -6.98
C THR A 759 -31.25 7.06 -5.88
N ASP A 760 -31.91 7.01 -4.73
CA ASP A 760 -31.54 7.83 -3.56
C ASP A 760 -30.17 7.42 -2.99
N GLY A 761 -29.82 6.15 -3.09
CA GLY A 761 -28.46 5.66 -2.82
C GLY A 761 -27.43 6.30 -3.75
N LEU A 762 -27.72 6.33 -5.05
CA LEU A 762 -26.87 6.97 -6.05
C LEU A 762 -26.79 8.49 -5.87
N ARG A 763 -27.90 9.17 -5.57
CA ARG A 763 -27.92 10.62 -5.25
C ARG A 763 -27.07 10.95 -4.03
N ARG A 764 -27.15 10.13 -2.98
CA ARG A 764 -26.28 10.28 -1.79
C ARG A 764 -24.81 10.03 -2.13
N GLN A 765 -24.53 9.10 -3.03
CA GLN A 765 -23.18 8.85 -3.53
C GLN A 765 -22.64 10.05 -4.32
N ILE A 766 -23.46 10.68 -5.17
CA ILE A 766 -23.12 11.92 -5.88
C ILE A 766 -22.81 13.02 -4.84
N ALA A 767 -23.75 13.29 -3.91
CA ALA A 767 -23.58 14.33 -2.90
C ALA A 767 -22.35 14.14 -1.99
N ARG A 768 -21.90 12.90 -1.79
CA ARG A 768 -20.67 12.60 -1.04
C ARG A 768 -19.40 12.81 -1.85
N ARG A 769 -19.46 12.72 -3.18
CA ARG A 769 -18.31 12.82 -4.08
C ARG A 769 -18.11 14.22 -4.66
N THR A 770 -19.18 14.96 -4.87
CA THR A 770 -19.12 16.38 -5.28
C THR A 770 -18.66 17.24 -4.10
N ASN A 771 -17.64 18.07 -4.32
CA ASN A 771 -17.07 19.01 -3.32
C ASN A 771 -16.37 18.38 -2.09
N THR A 772 -15.86 17.16 -2.21
CA THR A 772 -15.23 16.46 -1.05
C THR A 772 -14.01 17.23 -0.54
N ILE A 773 -13.15 17.74 -1.42
CA ILE A 773 -11.89 18.41 -1.06
C ILE A 773 -12.13 19.82 -0.49
N ALA A 774 -12.99 20.62 -1.14
CA ALA A 774 -13.36 21.95 -0.64
C ALA A 774 -14.10 21.88 0.70
N HIS A 775 -14.91 20.86 0.93
CA HIS A 775 -15.56 20.64 2.24
C HIS A 775 -14.57 20.27 3.34
N VAL A 776 -13.56 19.43 3.04
CA VAL A 776 -12.49 19.11 4.00
C VAL A 776 -11.71 20.37 4.33
N PHE A 777 -11.33 21.18 3.34
CA PHE A 777 -10.67 22.45 3.56
C PHE A 777 -11.49 23.40 4.44
N ASN A 778 -12.79 23.54 4.20
CA ASN A 778 -13.68 24.39 5.02
C ASN A 778 -13.70 23.93 6.49
N ARG A 779 -13.70 22.61 6.75
CA ARG A 779 -13.65 22.06 8.11
C ARG A 779 -12.29 22.32 8.76
N ILE A 780 -11.19 22.17 8.01
CA ILE A 780 -9.85 22.55 8.46
C ILE A 780 -9.80 24.03 8.82
N ALA A 781 -10.32 24.91 7.95
CA ALA A 781 -10.36 26.33 8.21
C ALA A 781 -11.20 26.69 9.45
N GLN A 782 -12.32 26.00 9.69
CA GLN A 782 -13.13 26.14 10.91
C GLN A 782 -12.36 25.72 12.16
N LEU A 783 -11.68 24.56 12.12
CA LEU A 783 -10.86 24.10 13.22
C LEU A 783 -9.68 25.07 13.49
N LEU A 784 -9.00 25.55 12.46
CA LEU A 784 -7.93 26.52 12.60
C LEU A 784 -8.44 27.86 13.17
N THR A 785 -9.67 28.26 12.85
CA THR A 785 -10.32 29.45 13.42
C THR A 785 -10.60 29.24 14.92
N SER A 786 -11.09 28.07 15.32
CA SER A 786 -11.36 27.76 16.73
C SER A 786 -10.10 27.74 17.61
N TYR A 787 -8.95 27.39 17.02
CA TYR A 787 -7.64 27.43 17.67
C TYR A 787 -6.93 28.80 17.55
N GLY A 788 -7.51 29.78 16.85
CA GLY A 788 -6.93 31.11 16.69
C GLY A 788 -5.78 31.23 15.69
N TYR A 789 -5.61 30.24 14.79
CA TYR A 789 -4.64 30.29 13.70
C TYR A 789 -5.13 31.08 12.48
N VAL A 790 -6.43 31.15 12.32
CA VAL A 790 -7.12 31.85 11.24
C VAL A 790 -8.14 32.81 11.81
N ASN A 791 -8.15 34.04 11.35
CA ASN A 791 -9.23 35.00 11.60
C ASN A 791 -10.23 34.95 10.46
N ARG A 792 -11.51 35.01 10.80
CA ARG A 792 -12.61 35.15 9.83
C ARG A 792 -13.21 36.53 9.95
N ALA A 793 -13.08 37.33 8.92
CA ALA A 793 -13.71 38.65 8.86
C ALA A 793 -15.24 38.57 8.66
N THR A 794 -15.95 39.65 8.87
CA THR A 794 -17.43 39.74 8.75
C THR A 794 -17.90 39.50 7.32
N ASP A 795 -17.11 39.76 6.32
CA ASP A 795 -17.31 39.46 4.89
C ASP A 795 -17.03 38.01 4.51
N GLY A 796 -16.54 37.21 5.48
CA GLY A 796 -16.17 35.81 5.28
C GLY A 796 -14.75 35.58 4.78
N GLU A 797 -13.94 36.62 4.63
CA GLU A 797 -12.53 36.50 4.28
C GLU A 797 -11.75 35.84 5.40
N LEU A 798 -10.79 34.96 5.02
CA LEU A 798 -9.92 34.24 5.95
C LEU A 798 -8.51 34.83 5.87
N THR A 799 -7.96 35.20 7.01
CA THR A 799 -6.60 35.71 7.15
C THR A 799 -5.86 34.97 8.24
N LEU A 800 -4.55 34.77 8.08
CA LEU A 800 -3.75 34.14 9.13
C LEU A 800 -3.46 35.13 10.27
N THR A 801 -3.49 34.60 11.47
CA THR A 801 -2.96 35.29 12.67
C THR A 801 -1.43 35.18 12.72
N SER A 802 -0.78 35.86 13.66
CA SER A 802 0.64 35.67 13.96
C SER A 802 0.95 34.20 14.28
N THR A 803 0.08 33.52 15.03
CA THR A 803 0.19 32.09 15.34
C THR A 803 0.03 31.24 14.09
N GLY A 804 -0.91 31.58 13.21
CA GLY A 804 -1.10 30.91 11.93
C GLY A 804 0.11 30.98 11.00
N GLN A 805 0.92 32.05 11.10
CA GLN A 805 2.18 32.14 10.35
C GLN A 805 3.22 31.10 10.80
N SER A 806 3.17 30.64 12.06
CA SER A 806 4.03 29.58 12.56
C SER A 806 3.73 28.24 11.90
N LEU A 807 2.44 27.92 11.71
CA LEU A 807 1.99 26.68 11.07
C LEU A 807 2.48 26.56 9.62
N ARG A 808 2.67 27.68 8.91
CA ARG A 808 3.22 27.68 7.55
C ARG A 808 4.64 27.13 7.45
N ARG A 809 5.39 27.18 8.53
CA ARG A 809 6.80 26.78 8.58
C ARG A 809 7.01 25.34 9.05
N ILE A 810 5.98 24.70 9.60
CA ILE A 810 6.06 23.33 10.12
C ILE A 810 5.46 22.36 9.08
N TYR A 811 6.30 21.46 8.58
CA TYR A 811 5.92 20.44 7.59
C TYR A 811 5.98 19.05 8.23
N GLY A 812 4.90 18.30 8.17
CA GLY A 812 4.85 16.93 8.71
C GLY A 812 3.42 16.47 9.02
N ASP A 813 3.28 15.20 9.36
CA ASP A 813 1.98 14.57 9.66
C ASP A 813 1.33 15.10 10.96
N LYS A 814 2.11 15.81 11.82
CA LYS A 814 1.68 16.36 13.10
C LYS A 814 1.97 17.87 13.18
N ASP A 815 1.80 18.55 12.06
CA ASP A 815 2.10 19.98 11.91
C ASP A 815 1.38 20.84 12.96
N LEU A 816 0.05 20.74 13.05
CA LEU A 816 -0.74 21.49 14.02
C LEU A 816 -0.43 21.09 15.46
N LEU A 817 -0.26 19.78 15.75
CA LEU A 817 0.13 19.33 17.09
C LEU A 817 1.48 19.91 17.53
N THR A 818 2.43 19.98 16.62
CA THR A 818 3.75 20.59 16.90
C THR A 818 3.62 22.07 17.27
N CYS A 819 2.78 22.81 16.53
CA CYS A 819 2.49 24.21 16.85
C CYS A 819 1.81 24.36 18.22
N LEU A 820 0.80 23.53 18.53
CA LEU A 820 0.15 23.53 19.85
C LEU A 820 1.12 23.23 20.98
N CYS A 821 2.06 22.32 20.76
CA CYS A 821 3.12 22.03 21.73
C CYS A 821 4.09 23.21 21.94
N LEU A 822 4.40 23.96 20.89
CA LEU A 822 5.19 25.20 20.99
C LEU A 822 4.45 26.27 21.81
N GLU A 823 3.14 26.46 21.57
CA GLU A 823 2.29 27.42 22.27
C GLU A 823 2.11 27.07 23.75
N ALA A 824 2.07 25.78 24.09
CA ALA A 824 2.00 25.30 25.45
C ALA A 824 3.24 25.71 26.29
N GLY A 825 4.32 26.16 25.63
CA GLY A 825 5.47 26.84 26.25
C GLY A 825 6.42 25.95 27.05
N PHE A 826 6.14 24.66 27.25
CA PHE A 826 6.96 23.76 28.06
C PHE A 826 8.35 23.51 27.46
N LEU A 827 8.52 23.66 26.16
CA LEU A 827 9.82 23.56 25.49
C LEU A 827 10.81 24.65 25.96
N ASN A 828 10.30 25.79 26.42
CA ASN A 828 11.14 26.91 26.91
C ASN A 828 11.90 26.55 28.19
N THR A 829 11.59 25.50 28.90
CA THR A 829 12.25 25.09 30.15
C THR A 829 13.22 23.92 29.95
N LEU A 830 13.22 23.29 28.76
CA LEU A 830 14.02 22.11 28.46
C LEU A 830 15.47 22.45 28.10
N ASP A 831 16.40 21.60 28.45
CA ASP A 831 17.76 21.64 27.90
C ASP A 831 17.78 21.17 26.43
N PRO A 832 18.83 21.49 25.65
CA PRO A 832 18.89 21.13 24.23
C PRO A 832 18.74 19.63 23.93
N ALA A 833 19.24 18.74 24.77
CA ALA A 833 19.09 17.30 24.57
C ALA A 833 17.65 16.84 24.82
N ALA A 834 16.97 17.42 25.83
CA ALA A 834 15.57 17.15 26.10
C ALA A 834 14.65 17.73 25.01
N ILE A 835 14.97 18.91 24.44
CA ILE A 835 14.25 19.46 23.26
C ILE A 835 14.37 18.48 22.10
N ALA A 836 15.58 18.02 21.77
CA ALA A 836 15.80 17.04 20.69
C ALA A 836 14.94 15.77 20.87
N ALA A 837 14.93 15.22 22.07
CA ALA A 837 14.15 14.03 22.42
C ALA A 837 12.64 14.29 22.37
N THR A 838 12.19 15.48 22.76
CA THR A 838 10.76 15.87 22.68
C THR A 838 10.30 16.03 21.23
N ILE A 839 11.10 16.65 20.37
CA ILE A 839 10.80 16.77 18.93
C ILE A 839 10.85 15.39 18.27
N ALA A 840 11.72 14.47 18.73
CA ALA A 840 11.71 13.09 18.25
C ALA A 840 10.37 12.39 18.52
N ALA A 841 9.68 12.64 19.64
CA ALA A 841 8.34 12.11 19.92
C ALA A 841 7.27 12.62 18.94
N LEU A 842 7.39 13.84 18.45
CA LEU A 842 6.47 14.43 17.48
C LEU A 842 6.75 13.95 16.04
N THR A 843 8.01 13.65 15.73
CA THR A 843 8.48 13.32 14.38
C THR A 843 8.43 11.82 14.09
N TYR A 844 8.76 10.99 15.08
CA TYR A 844 8.94 9.55 14.88
C TYR A 844 7.61 8.80 14.69
N GLN A 845 7.65 7.81 13.80
CA GLN A 845 6.59 6.81 13.61
C GLN A 845 7.21 5.42 13.53
N GLY A 846 7.00 4.63 14.57
CA GLY A 846 7.44 3.24 14.66
C GLY A 846 6.56 2.29 13.85
N LYS A 847 7.00 1.05 13.71
CA LYS A 847 6.20 -0.04 13.16
C LYS A 847 5.17 -0.48 14.19
N ARG A 848 3.91 -0.65 13.79
CA ARG A 848 2.79 -1.07 14.68
C ARG A 848 2.99 -2.43 15.38
N ASP A 849 3.92 -3.26 14.92
CA ASP A 849 4.21 -4.60 15.47
C ASP A 849 5.33 -4.61 16.54
N THR A 850 5.92 -3.47 16.87
CA THR A 850 6.86 -3.42 18.00
C THR A 850 6.07 -3.60 19.30
N ILE A 851 6.46 -4.62 20.06
CA ILE A 851 5.97 -4.87 21.43
C ILE A 851 6.02 -3.51 22.16
N GLU A 852 4.89 -3.11 22.77
CA GLU A 852 4.79 -1.91 23.61
C GLU A 852 5.84 -1.96 24.71
N HIS A 853 7.06 -1.57 24.40
CA HIS A 853 8.04 -1.26 25.41
C HIS A 853 7.58 0.05 26.05
N LEU A 854 7.20 -0.01 27.31
CA LEU A 854 6.91 1.20 28.09
C LEU A 854 8.10 2.15 27.95
N PRO A 855 7.87 3.36 27.41
CA PRO A 855 8.95 4.29 27.12
C PRO A 855 9.71 4.60 28.43
N ARG A 856 11.04 4.43 28.40
CA ARG A 856 11.90 4.86 29.47
C ARG A 856 12.16 6.35 29.32
N TYR A 857 11.90 7.08 30.38
CA TYR A 857 12.16 8.53 30.41
C TYR A 857 13.47 8.78 31.16
N PRO A 858 14.58 9.01 30.46
CA PRO A 858 15.89 9.16 31.09
C PRO A 858 16.03 10.43 31.95
N HIS A 859 15.05 11.36 31.83
CA HIS A 859 14.99 12.59 32.62
C HIS A 859 13.55 12.93 33.01
N PRO A 860 13.27 13.46 34.22
CA PRO A 860 11.90 13.81 34.66
C PRO A 860 11.18 14.79 33.74
N SER A 861 11.88 15.79 33.21
CA SER A 861 11.29 16.77 32.26
C SER A 861 10.72 16.15 30.98
N LEU A 862 11.29 15.02 30.52
CA LEU A 862 10.76 14.29 29.35
C LEU A 862 9.42 13.64 29.65
N ARG A 863 9.21 13.15 30.88
CA ARG A 863 7.92 12.61 31.30
C ARG A 863 6.83 13.69 31.27
N GLU A 864 7.15 14.89 31.76
CA GLU A 864 6.24 16.03 31.75
C GLU A 864 5.93 16.47 30.33
N SER A 865 6.95 16.56 29.47
CA SER A 865 6.79 16.89 28.04
C SER A 865 5.85 15.91 27.33
N ILE A 866 6.06 14.61 27.51
CA ILE A 866 5.25 13.57 26.88
C ILE A 866 3.80 13.59 27.41
N THR A 867 3.62 13.85 28.70
CA THR A 867 2.28 14.01 29.28
C THR A 867 1.56 15.21 28.65
N THR A 868 2.27 16.30 28.43
CA THR A 868 1.73 17.50 27.79
C THR A 868 1.40 17.24 26.31
N ILE A 869 2.29 16.57 25.55
CA ILE A 869 2.04 16.17 24.16
C ILE A 869 0.76 15.31 24.07
N ASN A 870 0.62 14.30 24.92
CA ASN A 870 -0.56 13.42 24.91
C ASN A 870 -1.85 14.18 25.27
N ARG A 871 -1.78 15.16 26.16
CA ARG A 871 -2.92 16.01 26.50
C ARG A 871 -3.35 16.89 25.32
N GLU A 872 -2.39 17.54 24.65
CA GLU A 872 -2.70 18.37 23.48
C GLU A 872 -3.19 17.52 22.30
N LEU A 873 -2.62 16.33 22.10
CA LEU A 873 -3.10 15.37 21.09
C LEU A 873 -4.54 14.93 21.37
N ALA A 874 -4.88 14.59 22.62
CA ALA A 874 -6.24 14.21 22.98
C ALA A 874 -7.24 15.35 22.75
N ARG A 875 -6.85 16.60 23.08
CA ARG A 875 -7.64 17.80 22.82
C ARG A 875 -7.84 18.03 21.31
N LEU A 876 -6.77 17.88 20.52
CA LEU A 876 -6.83 18.02 19.07
C LEU A 876 -7.74 16.95 18.44
N ASN A 877 -7.57 15.68 18.82
CA ASN A 877 -8.39 14.57 18.29
C ASN A 877 -9.89 14.74 18.61
N ALA A 878 -10.24 15.27 19.80
CA ALA A 878 -11.62 15.60 20.13
C ALA A 878 -12.18 16.70 19.22
N SER A 879 -11.40 17.75 18.94
CA SER A 879 -11.80 18.82 18.02
C SER A 879 -11.88 18.32 16.56
N GLU A 880 -10.98 17.44 16.14
CA GLU A 880 -11.02 16.83 14.80
C GLU A 880 -12.28 15.96 14.62
N GLU A 881 -12.67 15.21 15.63
CA GLU A 881 -13.91 14.43 15.63
C GLU A 881 -15.15 15.32 15.52
N GLU A 882 -15.22 16.41 16.29
CA GLU A 882 -16.30 17.40 16.22
C GLU A 882 -16.43 17.99 14.81
N HIS A 883 -15.31 18.32 14.17
CA HIS A 883 -15.26 18.87 12.81
C HIS A 883 -15.30 17.79 11.72
N LYS A 884 -15.44 16.49 12.07
CA LYS A 884 -15.47 15.35 11.13
C LYS A 884 -14.21 15.31 10.25
N LEU A 885 -13.07 15.59 10.82
CA LEU A 885 -11.74 15.47 10.22
C LEU A 885 -11.10 14.12 10.62
N PRO A 886 -10.15 13.61 9.83
CA PRO A 886 -9.34 12.48 10.25
C PRO A 886 -8.56 12.85 11.52
N GLN A 887 -8.48 11.92 12.46
CA GLN A 887 -7.72 12.14 13.70
C GLN A 887 -6.22 12.13 13.44
N THR A 888 -5.51 13.05 14.10
CA THR A 888 -4.05 13.07 14.13
C THR A 888 -3.51 11.79 14.78
N PRO A 889 -2.55 11.08 14.16
CA PRO A 889 -2.07 9.80 14.65
C PRO A 889 -1.35 9.94 16.00
N ALA A 890 -1.45 8.89 16.83
CA ALA A 890 -0.77 8.81 18.11
C ALA A 890 0.76 9.03 17.95
N CYS A 891 1.37 9.65 18.97
CA CYS A 891 2.81 9.82 19.02
C CYS A 891 3.48 8.49 19.42
N ASP A 892 4.63 8.23 18.79
CA ASP A 892 5.49 7.09 19.14
C ASP A 892 6.73 7.60 19.87
N PHE A 893 6.99 7.02 21.03
CA PHE A 893 8.06 7.48 21.93
C PHE A 893 9.35 6.64 21.83
N GLY A 894 9.40 5.65 20.92
CA GLY A 894 10.54 4.73 20.79
C GLY A 894 11.86 5.40 20.40
N LEU A 895 11.83 6.63 19.87
CA LEU A 895 13.03 7.38 19.51
C LEU A 895 13.50 8.36 20.62
N VAL A 896 12.72 8.59 21.67
CA VAL A 896 13.00 9.58 22.71
C VAL A 896 14.30 9.27 23.45
N GLU A 897 14.44 8.04 24.00
CA GLU A 897 15.63 7.59 24.73
C GLU A 897 16.87 7.59 23.81
N PRO A 898 16.84 7.02 22.61
CA PRO A 898 17.96 7.03 21.68
C PRO A 898 18.49 8.42 21.36
N ILE A 899 17.61 9.36 20.98
CA ILE A 899 18.02 10.74 20.66
C ILE A 899 18.54 11.45 21.89
N TYR A 900 17.93 11.29 23.06
CA TYR A 900 18.42 11.90 24.29
C TYR A 900 19.83 11.40 24.63
N ALA A 901 20.05 10.08 24.64
CA ALA A 901 21.35 9.48 24.92
C ALA A 901 22.41 9.94 23.91
N TRP A 902 22.05 9.96 22.61
CA TRP A 902 22.93 10.44 21.54
C TRP A 902 23.31 11.92 21.76
N ALA A 903 22.33 12.81 21.95
CA ALA A 903 22.55 14.23 22.19
C ALA A 903 23.41 14.52 23.45
N ARG A 904 23.37 13.62 24.45
CA ARG A 904 24.23 13.65 25.64
C ARG A 904 25.64 13.08 25.42
N GLY A 905 25.99 12.67 24.21
CA GLY A 905 27.34 12.20 23.88
C GLY A 905 27.55 10.70 23.94
N ALA A 906 26.50 9.89 24.10
CA ALA A 906 26.61 8.43 24.07
C ALA A 906 27.08 7.94 22.69
N HIS A 907 27.80 6.81 22.66
CA HIS A 907 28.14 6.11 21.41
C HIS A 907 26.92 5.43 20.82
N LEU A 908 26.97 5.13 19.51
CA LEU A 908 25.86 4.55 18.76
C LEU A 908 25.33 3.26 19.39
N ALA A 909 26.22 2.34 19.80
CA ALA A 909 25.84 1.09 20.49
C ALA A 909 25.02 1.35 21.77
N LYS A 910 25.42 2.36 22.57
CA LYS A 910 24.73 2.71 23.80
C LYS A 910 23.39 3.39 23.55
N ALA A 911 23.32 4.24 22.53
CA ALA A 911 22.08 4.92 22.15
C ALA A 911 21.02 3.93 21.64
N LEU A 912 21.43 2.84 21.01
CA LEU A 912 20.53 1.80 20.45
C LEU A 912 20.29 0.59 21.37
N GLU A 913 20.91 0.52 22.55
CA GLU A 913 20.91 -0.65 23.43
C GLU A 913 19.50 -1.17 23.81
N ASN A 914 18.54 -0.25 23.95
CA ASN A 914 17.16 -0.55 24.40
C ASN A 914 16.12 -0.41 23.28
N THR A 915 16.51 -0.51 22.02
CA THR A 915 15.61 -0.29 20.87
C THR A 915 15.75 -1.38 19.83
N ASP A 916 14.68 -1.60 19.05
CA ASP A 916 14.70 -2.44 17.86
C ASP A 916 15.12 -1.66 16.59
N LEU A 917 15.61 -0.42 16.75
CA LEU A 917 16.03 0.42 15.63
C LEU A 917 17.36 -0.07 15.06
N THR A 918 17.39 -0.20 13.72
CA THR A 918 18.69 -0.37 13.05
C THR A 918 19.46 0.95 13.04
N ALA A 919 20.78 0.88 12.91
CA ALA A 919 21.64 2.08 12.84
C ALA A 919 21.20 3.04 11.70
N GLY A 920 20.85 2.49 10.51
CA GLY A 920 20.37 3.29 9.39
C GLY A 920 19.00 3.93 9.64
N ASP A 921 18.08 3.25 10.34
CA ASP A 921 16.80 3.86 10.74
C ASP A 921 17.03 4.99 11.75
N PHE A 922 17.93 4.79 12.71
CA PHE A 922 18.29 5.83 13.67
C PHE A 922 18.85 7.08 12.99
N VAL A 923 19.83 6.92 12.08
CA VAL A 923 20.40 8.04 11.32
C VAL A 923 19.33 8.77 10.51
N ARG A 924 18.45 8.04 9.83
CA ARG A 924 17.36 8.63 9.05
C ARG A 924 16.40 9.44 9.93
N TRP A 925 15.97 8.90 11.06
CA TRP A 925 15.05 9.59 11.97
C TRP A 925 15.74 10.76 12.68
N ALA A 926 17.01 10.63 13.05
CA ALA A 926 17.79 11.73 13.63
C ALA A 926 17.92 12.92 12.66
N LYS A 927 18.14 12.67 11.36
CA LYS A 927 18.12 13.71 10.32
C LYS A 927 16.74 14.38 10.19
N GLN A 928 15.63 13.64 10.31
CA GLN A 928 14.29 14.23 10.34
C GLN A 928 14.02 15.07 11.61
N VAL A 929 14.56 14.67 12.76
CA VAL A 929 14.49 15.47 13.98
C VAL A 929 15.29 16.79 13.79
N ILE A 930 16.45 16.74 13.15
CA ILE A 930 17.24 17.93 12.81
C ILE A 930 16.41 18.85 11.91
N ASP A 931 15.78 18.33 10.85
CA ASP A 931 14.93 19.10 9.94
C ASP A 931 13.75 19.74 10.68
N SER A 932 13.07 19.02 11.57
CA SER A 932 11.98 19.56 12.38
C SER A 932 12.46 20.67 13.33
N LEU A 933 13.63 20.50 13.95
CA LEU A 933 14.24 21.54 14.79
C LEU A 933 14.59 22.77 13.98
N ASP A 934 15.15 22.61 12.79
CA ASP A 934 15.49 23.70 11.88
C ASP A 934 14.25 24.49 11.46
N GLN A 935 13.16 23.80 11.09
CA GLN A 935 11.87 24.44 10.81
C GLN A 935 11.39 25.32 11.98
N ILE A 936 11.54 24.83 13.22
CA ILE A 936 11.18 25.59 14.44
C ILE A 936 12.04 26.84 14.57
N THR A 937 13.35 26.79 14.28
CA THR A 937 14.23 27.98 14.37
C THR A 937 13.82 29.07 13.40
N HIS A 938 13.19 28.74 12.28
CA HIS A 938 12.73 29.67 11.26
C HIS A 938 11.31 30.24 11.51
N ILE A 939 10.67 29.90 12.63
CA ILE A 939 9.37 30.48 13.01
C ILE A 939 9.57 31.95 13.40
N ASN A 940 8.78 32.82 12.80
CA ASN A 940 8.77 34.25 13.14
C ASN A 940 8.16 34.46 14.54
N GLY A 941 8.86 35.24 15.40
CA GLY A 941 8.37 35.53 16.75
C GLY A 941 8.60 34.42 17.80
N ILE A 942 9.32 33.36 17.45
CA ILE A 942 9.75 32.36 18.45
C ILE A 942 10.69 33.01 19.48
N ASN A 943 10.60 32.58 20.74
CA ASN A 943 11.49 33.01 21.80
C ASN A 943 12.96 32.81 21.38
N ALA A 944 13.78 33.85 21.46
CA ALA A 944 15.20 33.83 21.05
C ALA A 944 16.02 32.76 21.84
N ASP A 945 15.68 32.53 23.10
CA ASP A 945 16.32 31.54 23.95
C ASP A 945 15.94 30.08 23.52
N LEU A 946 14.68 29.87 23.12
CA LEU A 946 14.26 28.59 22.55
C LEU A 946 14.93 28.33 21.19
N ARG A 947 15.03 29.37 20.34
CA ARG A 947 15.75 29.27 19.05
C ARG A 947 17.20 28.84 19.26
N ALA A 948 17.92 29.50 20.12
CA ALA A 948 19.33 29.17 20.44
C ALA A 948 19.48 27.76 20.99
N ARG A 949 18.52 27.28 21.80
CA ARG A 949 18.52 25.88 22.30
C ARG A 949 18.19 24.87 21.21
N CYS A 950 17.29 25.16 20.27
CA CYS A 950 17.04 24.33 19.11
C CYS A 950 18.28 24.24 18.21
N GLU A 951 18.95 25.35 17.92
CA GLU A 951 20.22 25.37 17.17
C GLU A 951 21.29 24.51 17.88
N LYS A 952 21.41 24.66 19.20
CA LYS A 952 22.32 23.81 19.99
C LYS A 952 21.92 22.34 19.96
N ALA A 953 20.62 22.01 19.98
CA ALA A 953 20.12 20.66 19.84
C ALA A 953 20.52 20.04 18.50
N ILE A 954 20.40 20.79 17.40
CA ILE A 954 20.85 20.38 16.06
C ILE A 954 22.35 20.02 16.09
N ILE A 955 23.20 20.89 16.67
CA ILE A 955 24.63 20.63 16.79
C ILE A 955 24.92 19.35 17.59
N LEU A 956 24.20 19.13 18.70
CA LEU A 956 24.38 17.95 19.54
C LEU A 956 23.99 16.63 18.84
N ILE A 957 22.99 16.67 17.95
CA ILE A 957 22.58 15.49 17.16
C ILE A 957 23.52 15.29 15.97
N ARG A 958 23.94 16.35 15.28
CA ARG A 958 24.76 16.34 14.05
C ARG A 958 26.22 16.02 14.37
N ARG A 959 26.49 14.78 14.76
CA ARG A 959 27.85 14.26 15.04
C ARG A 959 27.97 12.80 14.60
N GLY A 960 29.21 12.29 14.51
CA GLY A 960 29.50 10.90 14.14
C GLY A 960 28.80 10.51 12.84
N VAL A 961 28.17 9.35 12.81
CA VAL A 961 27.47 8.80 11.62
C VAL A 961 26.32 9.67 11.11
N ILE A 962 25.77 10.59 11.93
CA ILE A 962 24.70 11.50 11.50
C ILE A 962 25.28 12.73 10.77
N ALA A 963 26.50 13.12 11.09
CA ALA A 963 27.19 14.24 10.45
C ALA A 963 27.76 13.91 9.06
N LEU A 964 27.78 12.63 8.68
CA LEU A 964 28.22 12.21 7.36
C LEU A 964 27.20 12.69 6.32
N ASP A 965 27.52 13.78 5.64
CA ASP A 965 26.80 14.26 4.47
C ASP A 965 27.27 13.43 3.27
N ILE A 966 26.37 12.61 2.76
CA ILE A 966 26.57 11.79 1.58
C ILE A 966 25.69 12.35 0.47
#